data_8121145ad2679d367d282cf58a405512
#
_entry.id   8121145ad2679d367d282cf58a405512
#
_cell.length_a   1.000
_cell.length_b   1.000
_cell.length_c   1.000
_cell.angle_alpha   90.00
_cell.angle_beta   90.00
_cell.angle_gamma   90.00
#
_symmetry.space_group_name_H-M   'P 1'
#
loop_
_entity.id
_entity.type
_entity.pdbx_description
1 polymer ?
#
loop_
_entity_poly.entity_id
_entity_poly.type
_entity_poly.pdbx_seq_one_letter_code
_entity_poly.pdbx_strand_id
1 'polypeptide(L)'
;MVTMIVPVFIMAVGTAYCIHILSEYMRAAPGSRNQAEAILETYGRVGTPSFLAVLTTLIGLGSLYANKMQAVREFALFSCFGMISILLLLFSLMPALLSIVPLGRITSRPENDSLGGLLERLVDLHLKNRKVTLLLMALLAIAGLLGIFHLKVETNPVEYFKEHTSVYFRFHDIYQGMAGSFPINVVLDGMAPDYFEDPSHLKKISEAQEFLDTLKGVDKTISFADYLKLVNYSTNRFQPEFYVLPKEPFEIRMLMNSYKTLLGQDMFSRFMSQDLSRSNLLLRTHLSSSRDFLELRDRIRTYFRDASAFKGLQIGITGLGLVIAESSHMLTIGQIKSLSLTLILIFGVIFLLFMSVKVGFVALFPNFLPIILLFGITGWAGFRLSVTTTLIASIAIGLAVDDSIHYLFRYRLEFKRDPDRNMALRKTLLSVGRPMIMTTVTLCAGFSVLILSSFKPTSEFGILMIIALFTALLGDIMILPSLMLKVNLVTIWDLLKLVTIQDKVSDAVAHQLNQPLNAIKMGSDFIQMMIERRENIPEQTLSEVAAQISEQVDRASLIIHRLREFGQRSDAATATTNVNEAVRDVLGLMEHQFALQNTAVVLNLAEPLPPVRANRNRLKQVIFNLLTNAWEAMEEKKGTPAASQPNILKIHSFRDNNRIWVSISDTGSGMSGQEKERVFEPFFTTKEKGEGRGLGLAIALGIMRDYGGRIQLESQKWKGTTVTLDFPLTS
;
A
#
# COMPACT_ATOMS: atom_id res chain seq x y z
N MET A 1 5.31 -9.73 27.52
CA MET A 1 4.18 -10.62 27.12
C MET A 1 3.78 -10.40 25.68
N VAL A 2 3.45 -9.19 25.25
CA VAL A 2 3.09 -8.89 23.84
C VAL A 2 4.27 -9.17 22.88
N THR A 3 5.50 -8.94 23.31
CA THR A 3 6.72 -9.19 22.53
C THR A 3 6.99 -10.66 22.22
N MET A 4 6.39 -11.60 22.97
CA MET A 4 6.49 -13.03 22.68
C MET A 4 5.78 -13.43 21.35
N ILE A 5 4.89 -12.60 20.86
CA ILE A 5 4.22 -12.82 19.57
C ILE A 5 5.14 -12.49 18.40
N VAL A 6 6.16 -11.63 18.60
CA VAL A 6 7.04 -11.12 17.54
C VAL A 6 7.74 -12.24 16.75
N PRO A 7 8.35 -13.26 17.35
CA PRO A 7 9.01 -14.31 16.59
C PRO A 7 8.06 -15.06 15.64
N VAL A 8 6.87 -15.44 16.13
CA VAL A 8 5.85 -16.12 15.31
C VAL A 8 5.39 -15.21 14.17
N PHE A 9 5.16 -13.93 14.48
CA PHE A 9 4.78 -12.93 13.49
C PHE A 9 5.84 -12.78 12.40
N ILE A 10 7.12 -12.59 12.76
CA ILE A 10 8.22 -12.39 11.83
C ILE A 10 8.43 -13.65 10.95
N MET A 11 8.36 -14.84 11.52
CA MET A 11 8.48 -16.09 10.76
C MET A 11 7.34 -16.27 9.75
N ALA A 12 6.10 -16.04 10.16
CA ALA A 12 4.94 -16.16 9.29
C ALA A 12 5.00 -15.15 8.13
N VAL A 13 5.26 -13.88 8.43
CA VAL A 13 5.33 -12.80 7.44
C VAL A 13 6.52 -12.97 6.50
N GLY A 14 7.70 -13.32 7.03
CA GLY A 14 8.90 -13.59 6.23
C GLY A 14 8.68 -14.71 5.23
N THR A 15 8.02 -15.80 5.66
CA THR A 15 7.66 -16.92 4.78
C THR A 15 6.69 -16.48 3.67
N ALA A 16 5.71 -15.62 3.99
CA ALA A 16 4.76 -15.09 3.01
C ALA A 16 5.48 -14.30 1.91
N TYR A 17 6.42 -13.41 2.25
CA TYR A 17 7.20 -12.68 1.25
C TYR A 17 8.08 -13.59 0.39
N CYS A 18 8.67 -14.61 0.97
CA CYS A 18 9.42 -15.62 0.20
C CYS A 18 8.54 -16.33 -0.83
N ILE A 19 7.28 -16.64 -0.49
CA ILE A 19 6.33 -17.29 -1.40
C ILE A 19 6.04 -16.42 -2.64
N HIS A 20 5.87 -15.10 -2.48
CA HIS A 20 5.66 -14.19 -3.62
C HIS A 20 6.84 -14.22 -4.59
N ILE A 21 8.06 -14.12 -4.09
CA ILE A 21 9.28 -14.17 -4.93
C ILE A 21 9.44 -15.55 -5.57
N LEU A 22 9.28 -16.61 -4.78
CA LEU A 22 9.43 -17.98 -5.28
C LEU A 22 8.39 -18.31 -6.36
N SER A 23 7.15 -17.87 -6.17
CA SER A 23 6.08 -18.09 -7.16
C SER A 23 6.38 -17.41 -8.50
N GLU A 24 6.94 -16.19 -8.49
CA GLU A 24 7.32 -15.51 -9.74
C GLU A 24 8.60 -16.11 -10.34
N TYR A 25 9.57 -16.53 -9.51
CA TYR A 25 10.74 -17.24 -9.98
C TYR A 25 10.38 -18.54 -10.70
N MET A 26 9.49 -19.34 -10.14
CA MET A 26 8.99 -20.57 -10.76
C MET A 26 8.27 -20.32 -12.09
N ARG A 27 7.75 -19.10 -12.31
CA ARG A 27 7.13 -18.68 -13.56
C ARG A 27 8.16 -18.18 -14.58
N ALA A 28 9.18 -17.45 -14.15
CA ALA A 28 10.23 -16.89 -15.00
C ALA A 28 11.24 -17.97 -15.45
N ALA A 29 11.60 -18.89 -14.57
CA ALA A 29 12.63 -19.88 -14.77
C ALA A 29 12.50 -20.73 -16.05
N PRO A 30 11.29 -21.24 -16.45
CA PRO A 30 11.17 -22.05 -17.66
C PRO A 30 11.47 -21.31 -18.96
N GLY A 31 11.38 -19.96 -18.97
CA GLY A 31 11.66 -19.12 -20.15
C GLY A 31 13.06 -18.51 -20.18
N SER A 32 13.84 -18.67 -19.13
CA SER A 32 15.14 -18.03 -18.96
C SER A 32 16.30 -18.93 -19.42
N ARG A 33 17.35 -18.32 -19.99
CA ARG A 33 18.54 -19.01 -20.49
C ARG A 33 19.49 -19.48 -19.37
N ASN A 34 19.53 -18.75 -18.27
CA ASN A 34 20.33 -19.06 -17.08
C ASN A 34 19.65 -18.54 -15.82
N GLN A 35 20.17 -18.93 -14.64
CA GLN A 35 19.64 -18.55 -13.33
C GLN A 35 19.67 -17.04 -13.10
N ALA A 36 20.72 -16.35 -13.55
CA ALA A 36 20.86 -14.91 -13.37
C ALA A 36 19.75 -14.14 -14.12
N GLU A 37 19.41 -14.57 -15.33
CA GLU A 37 18.30 -14.00 -16.11
C GLU A 37 16.96 -14.25 -15.42
N ALA A 38 16.70 -15.46 -14.92
CA ALA A 38 15.48 -15.78 -14.18
C ALA A 38 15.34 -14.93 -12.92
N ILE A 39 16.44 -14.72 -12.16
CA ILE A 39 16.47 -13.89 -10.96
C ILE A 39 16.20 -12.42 -11.32
N LEU A 40 16.89 -11.89 -12.32
CA LEU A 40 16.70 -10.48 -12.77
C LEU A 40 15.27 -10.23 -13.24
N GLU A 41 14.70 -11.17 -14.00
CA GLU A 41 13.31 -11.06 -14.45
C GLU A 41 12.33 -11.12 -13.27
N THR A 42 12.57 -12.02 -12.31
CA THR A 42 11.76 -12.14 -11.08
C THR A 42 11.78 -10.84 -10.30
N TYR A 43 12.97 -10.31 -9.95
CA TYR A 43 13.07 -9.08 -9.17
C TYR A 43 12.62 -7.84 -9.95
N GLY A 44 12.77 -7.84 -11.27
CA GLY A 44 12.22 -6.79 -12.14
C GLY A 44 10.70 -6.70 -12.10
N ARG A 45 10.01 -7.83 -11.84
CA ARG A 45 8.54 -7.89 -11.76
C ARG A 45 7.98 -7.72 -10.36
N VAL A 46 8.59 -8.37 -9.35
CA VAL A 46 8.05 -8.38 -7.98
C VAL A 46 8.91 -7.66 -6.96
N GLY A 47 10.13 -7.23 -7.29
CA GLY A 47 11.01 -6.55 -6.33
C GLY A 47 10.41 -5.25 -5.80
N THR A 48 9.95 -4.35 -6.67
CA THR A 48 9.30 -3.10 -6.25
C THR A 48 8.02 -3.34 -5.44
N PRO A 49 7.06 -4.18 -5.87
CA PRO A 49 5.90 -4.53 -5.04
C PRO A 49 6.30 -5.07 -3.68
N SER A 50 7.24 -6.02 -3.60
CA SER A 50 7.67 -6.60 -2.33
C SER A 50 8.35 -5.59 -1.40
N PHE A 51 9.16 -4.67 -1.93
CA PHE A 51 9.73 -3.57 -1.14
C PHE A 51 8.64 -2.70 -0.52
N LEU A 52 7.64 -2.32 -1.32
CA LEU A 52 6.53 -1.48 -0.88
C LEU A 52 5.62 -2.19 0.11
N ALA A 53 5.40 -3.48 -0.06
CA ALA A 53 4.65 -4.33 0.85
C ALA A 53 5.33 -4.38 2.23
N VAL A 54 6.65 -4.59 2.28
CA VAL A 54 7.40 -4.51 3.55
C VAL A 54 7.32 -3.11 4.14
N LEU A 55 7.41 -2.05 3.32
CA LEU A 55 7.32 -0.66 3.77
C LEU A 55 5.93 -0.34 4.38
N THR A 56 4.84 -0.79 3.76
CA THR A 56 3.48 -0.58 4.31
C THR A 56 3.26 -1.37 5.60
N THR A 57 3.84 -2.56 5.72
CA THR A 57 3.82 -3.33 6.96
C THR A 57 4.66 -2.65 8.05
N LEU A 58 5.83 -2.10 7.72
CA LEU A 58 6.64 -1.26 8.62
C LEU A 58 5.87 -0.03 9.11
N ILE A 59 5.11 0.63 8.24
CA ILE A 59 4.25 1.77 8.61
C ILE A 59 3.16 1.32 9.60
N GLY A 60 2.49 0.20 9.32
CA GLY A 60 1.46 -0.37 10.20
C GLY A 60 2.00 -0.66 11.59
N LEU A 61 3.15 -1.35 11.68
CA LEU A 61 3.81 -1.69 12.94
C LEU A 61 4.40 -0.44 13.63
N GLY A 62 5.05 0.43 12.88
CA GLY A 62 5.68 1.65 13.39
C GLY A 62 4.66 2.64 13.96
N SER A 63 3.44 2.69 13.41
CA SER A 63 2.36 3.53 13.94
C SER A 63 1.97 3.17 15.38
N LEU A 64 2.16 1.91 15.78
CA LEU A 64 1.93 1.44 17.14
C LEU A 64 2.85 2.13 18.16
N TYR A 65 3.99 2.66 17.74
CA TYR A 65 4.90 3.42 18.59
C TYR A 65 4.28 4.72 19.12
N ALA A 66 3.25 5.24 18.44
CA ALA A 66 2.47 6.37 18.90
C ALA A 66 1.63 6.07 20.16
N ASN A 67 1.50 4.80 20.57
CA ASN A 67 0.81 4.40 21.77
C ASN A 67 1.63 4.80 23.02
N LYS A 68 0.94 5.12 24.13
CA LYS A 68 1.59 5.48 25.40
C LYS A 68 2.07 4.28 26.21
N MET A 69 1.57 3.08 25.92
CA MET A 69 1.96 1.86 26.65
C MET A 69 3.31 1.35 26.19
N GLN A 70 4.21 1.14 27.14
CA GLN A 70 5.56 0.66 26.89
C GLN A 70 5.58 -0.70 26.16
N ALA A 71 4.75 -1.66 26.59
CA ALA A 71 4.67 -2.98 25.98
C ALA A 71 4.29 -2.93 24.48
N VAL A 72 3.44 -1.99 24.09
CA VAL A 72 3.04 -1.78 22.69
C VAL A 72 4.18 -1.15 21.88
N ARG A 73 4.88 -0.18 22.47
CA ARG A 73 6.04 0.48 21.85
C ARG A 73 7.20 -0.50 21.63
N GLU A 74 7.48 -1.35 22.61
CA GLU A 74 8.50 -2.41 22.50
C GLU A 74 8.13 -3.40 21.40
N PHE A 75 6.87 -3.84 21.35
CA PHE A 75 6.38 -4.69 20.27
C PHE A 75 6.61 -4.03 18.89
N ALA A 76 6.25 -2.75 18.75
CA ALA A 76 6.45 -2.00 17.52
C ALA A 76 7.92 -1.96 17.10
N LEU A 77 8.83 -1.65 18.04
CA LEU A 77 10.27 -1.56 17.76
C LEU A 77 10.86 -2.90 17.33
N PHE A 78 10.60 -3.98 18.09
CA PHE A 78 11.13 -5.31 17.75
C PHE A 78 10.53 -5.85 16.44
N SER A 79 9.25 -5.61 16.19
CA SER A 79 8.61 -6.01 14.94
C SER A 79 9.16 -5.23 13.76
N CYS A 80 9.37 -3.91 13.87
CA CYS A 80 10.00 -3.11 12.83
C CYS A 80 11.44 -3.57 12.56
N PHE A 81 12.23 -3.85 13.59
CA PHE A 81 13.56 -4.41 13.42
C PHE A 81 13.53 -5.74 12.66
N GLY A 82 12.61 -6.64 13.02
CA GLY A 82 12.41 -7.91 12.31
C GLY A 82 12.03 -7.70 10.85
N MET A 83 11.13 -6.75 10.56
CA MET A 83 10.73 -6.44 9.17
C MET A 83 11.88 -5.86 8.33
N ILE A 84 12.73 -5.00 8.91
CA ILE A 84 13.93 -4.50 8.24
C ILE A 84 14.89 -5.67 7.95
N SER A 85 15.06 -6.59 8.90
CA SER A 85 15.87 -7.78 8.72
C SER A 85 15.33 -8.67 7.59
N ILE A 86 14.01 -8.89 7.53
CA ILE A 86 13.35 -9.59 6.42
C ILE A 86 13.66 -8.90 5.09
N LEU A 87 13.53 -7.57 5.03
CA LEU A 87 13.80 -6.80 3.82
C LEU A 87 15.22 -7.04 3.32
N LEU A 88 16.20 -6.96 4.21
CA LEU A 88 17.60 -7.21 3.88
C LEU A 88 17.82 -8.65 3.39
N LEU A 89 17.24 -9.65 4.06
CA LEU A 89 17.35 -11.06 3.66
C LEU A 89 16.65 -11.33 2.31
N LEU A 90 15.53 -10.70 2.07
CA LEU A 90 14.75 -10.86 0.84
C LEU A 90 15.51 -10.36 -0.40
N PHE A 91 16.30 -9.30 -0.25
CA PHE A 91 17.06 -8.70 -1.36
C PHE A 91 18.54 -9.13 -1.43
N SER A 92 19.06 -9.82 -0.40
CA SER A 92 20.43 -10.34 -0.38
C SER A 92 20.48 -11.86 -0.39
N LEU A 93 19.93 -12.51 0.64
CA LEU A 93 20.02 -13.96 0.81
C LEU A 93 19.14 -14.73 -0.19
N MET A 94 17.92 -14.26 -0.44
CA MET A 94 16.97 -14.95 -1.32
C MET A 94 17.51 -15.10 -2.75
N PRO A 95 18.01 -14.03 -3.44
CA PRO A 95 18.60 -14.20 -4.76
C PRO A 95 19.85 -15.09 -4.75
N ALA A 96 20.66 -15.04 -3.68
CA ALA A 96 21.80 -15.94 -3.52
C ALA A 96 21.38 -17.41 -3.42
N LEU A 97 20.33 -17.71 -2.67
CA LEU A 97 19.77 -19.06 -2.59
C LEU A 97 19.17 -19.53 -3.93
N LEU A 98 18.46 -18.66 -4.62
CA LEU A 98 17.88 -18.96 -5.94
C LEU A 98 18.97 -19.23 -7.01
N SER A 99 20.15 -18.63 -6.88
CA SER A 99 21.26 -18.88 -7.81
C SER A 99 21.85 -20.29 -7.71
N ILE A 100 21.59 -21.00 -6.60
CA ILE A 100 22.05 -22.37 -6.38
C ILE A 100 21.05 -23.41 -6.93
N VAL A 101 19.77 -23.01 -7.14
CA VAL A 101 18.71 -23.90 -7.61
C VAL A 101 18.83 -24.15 -9.11
N PRO A 102 19.06 -25.38 -9.58
CA PRO A 102 19.22 -25.67 -11.02
C PRO A 102 17.87 -25.52 -11.76
N LEU A 103 17.87 -24.77 -12.88
CA LEU A 103 16.68 -24.52 -13.71
C LEU A 103 16.00 -25.79 -14.24
N GLY A 104 16.79 -26.81 -14.59
CA GLY A 104 16.27 -28.05 -15.18
C GLY A 104 15.38 -28.91 -14.27
N ARG A 105 15.24 -28.56 -12.97
CA ARG A 105 14.32 -29.20 -12.04
C ARG A 105 12.96 -28.50 -11.94
N ILE A 106 12.80 -27.35 -12.58
CA ILE A 106 11.57 -26.56 -12.54
C ILE A 106 10.73 -26.95 -13.75
N THR A 107 9.82 -27.90 -13.57
CA THR A 107 8.88 -28.30 -14.59
C THR A 107 7.74 -27.31 -14.71
N SER A 108 7.26 -27.08 -15.95
CA SER A 108 6.01 -26.33 -16.18
C SER A 108 4.85 -27.05 -15.47
N ARG A 109 4.01 -26.25 -14.82
CA ARG A 109 2.87 -26.75 -14.01
C ARG A 109 1.88 -27.57 -14.84
N PRO A 110 1.25 -28.62 -14.26
CA PRO A 110 0.17 -29.33 -14.91
C PRO A 110 -1.04 -28.39 -15.16
N GLU A 111 -1.66 -28.52 -16.34
CA GLU A 111 -2.81 -27.71 -16.78
C GLU A 111 -4.08 -27.91 -15.92
N ASN A 112 -4.21 -29.05 -15.21
CA ASN A 112 -5.36 -29.34 -14.35
C ASN A 112 -5.05 -29.03 -12.88
N ASP A 113 -5.23 -27.78 -12.50
CA ASP A 113 -5.04 -27.31 -11.13
C ASP A 113 -6.38 -26.82 -10.53
N SER A 114 -6.81 -27.40 -9.43
CA SER A 114 -8.05 -27.05 -8.72
C SER A 114 -8.14 -25.57 -8.34
N LEU A 115 -7.01 -24.95 -7.96
CA LEU A 115 -6.92 -23.52 -7.66
C LEU A 115 -7.06 -22.66 -8.92
N GLY A 116 -6.54 -23.10 -10.07
CA GLY A 116 -6.73 -22.42 -11.34
C GLY A 116 -8.20 -22.37 -11.75
N GLY A 117 -8.92 -23.50 -11.61
CA GLY A 117 -10.36 -23.56 -11.86
C GLY A 117 -11.21 -22.70 -10.93
N LEU A 118 -10.81 -22.57 -9.64
CA LEU A 118 -11.45 -21.64 -8.71
C LEU A 118 -11.24 -20.18 -9.15
N LEU A 119 -10.01 -19.80 -9.48
CA LEU A 119 -9.69 -18.44 -9.91
C LEU A 119 -10.40 -18.07 -11.23
N GLU A 120 -10.55 -19.01 -12.17
CA GLU A 120 -11.32 -18.77 -13.40
C GLU A 120 -12.81 -18.53 -13.11
N ARG A 121 -13.43 -19.30 -12.21
CA ARG A 121 -14.81 -19.05 -11.76
C ARG A 121 -14.96 -17.67 -11.12
N LEU A 122 -13.97 -17.24 -10.35
CA LEU A 122 -13.95 -15.90 -9.75
C LEU A 122 -13.83 -14.80 -10.81
N VAL A 123 -12.98 -14.99 -11.83
CA VAL A 123 -12.92 -14.07 -12.98
C VAL A 123 -14.27 -13.95 -13.65
N ASP A 124 -14.91 -15.08 -13.96
CA ASP A 124 -16.23 -15.10 -14.60
C ASP A 124 -17.30 -14.40 -13.73
N LEU A 125 -17.25 -14.58 -12.41
CA LEU A 125 -18.13 -13.90 -11.45
C LEU A 125 -17.96 -12.37 -11.54
N HIS A 126 -16.73 -11.87 -11.60
CA HIS A 126 -16.44 -10.44 -11.70
C HIS A 126 -16.87 -9.85 -13.03
N LEU A 127 -16.68 -10.58 -14.12
CA LEU A 127 -17.03 -10.10 -15.45
C LEU A 127 -18.54 -10.12 -15.68
N LYS A 128 -19.25 -11.18 -15.23
CA LYS A 128 -20.68 -11.36 -15.45
C LYS A 128 -21.57 -10.69 -14.39
N ASN A 129 -21.20 -10.82 -13.10
CA ASN A 129 -22.09 -10.50 -11.96
C ASN A 129 -21.49 -9.48 -10.97
N ARG A 130 -20.67 -8.53 -11.45
CA ARG A 130 -19.97 -7.55 -10.63
C ARG A 130 -20.84 -6.83 -9.61
N LYS A 131 -22.07 -6.43 -10.00
CA LYS A 131 -22.99 -5.71 -9.11
C LYS A 131 -23.41 -6.59 -7.93
N VAL A 132 -23.65 -7.87 -8.18
CA VAL A 132 -24.03 -8.84 -7.14
C VAL A 132 -22.89 -9.06 -6.16
N THR A 133 -21.66 -9.21 -6.65
CA THR A 133 -20.48 -9.35 -5.80
C THR A 133 -20.29 -8.14 -4.88
N LEU A 134 -20.37 -6.93 -5.43
CA LEU A 134 -20.24 -5.70 -4.64
C LEU A 134 -21.39 -5.52 -3.63
N LEU A 135 -22.63 -5.89 -4.01
CA LEU A 135 -23.78 -5.87 -3.10
C LEU A 135 -23.60 -6.84 -1.94
N LEU A 136 -23.14 -8.05 -2.21
CA LEU A 136 -22.91 -9.08 -1.19
C LEU A 136 -21.80 -8.64 -0.21
N MET A 137 -20.73 -8.03 -0.71
CA MET A 137 -19.67 -7.47 0.13
C MET A 137 -20.16 -6.27 0.96
N ALA A 138 -21.04 -5.44 0.41
CA ALA A 138 -21.64 -4.32 1.13
C ALA A 138 -22.57 -4.83 2.25
N LEU A 139 -23.39 -5.86 2.01
CA LEU A 139 -24.21 -6.49 3.05
C LEU A 139 -23.37 -7.09 4.16
N LEU A 140 -22.27 -7.75 3.81
CA LEU A 140 -21.32 -8.29 4.78
C LEU A 140 -20.68 -7.17 5.64
N ALA A 141 -20.30 -6.06 5.01
CA ALA A 141 -19.79 -4.89 5.72
C ALA A 141 -20.82 -4.27 6.65
N ILE A 142 -22.09 -4.17 6.24
CA ILE A 142 -23.19 -3.68 7.08
C ILE A 142 -23.38 -4.61 8.29
N ALA A 143 -23.38 -5.92 8.09
CA ALA A 143 -23.47 -6.89 9.19
C ALA A 143 -22.30 -6.73 10.16
N GLY A 144 -21.09 -6.51 9.66
CA GLY A 144 -19.91 -6.20 10.48
C GLY A 144 -20.09 -4.90 11.27
N LEU A 145 -20.57 -3.82 10.63
CA LEU A 145 -20.83 -2.54 11.30
C LEU A 145 -21.85 -2.69 12.45
N LEU A 146 -22.91 -3.47 12.25
CA LEU A 146 -23.87 -3.75 13.32
C LEU A 146 -23.22 -4.49 14.50
N GLY A 147 -22.27 -5.39 14.24
CA GLY A 147 -21.51 -6.09 15.28
C GLY A 147 -20.64 -5.15 16.12
N ILE A 148 -20.12 -4.08 15.54
CA ILE A 148 -19.28 -3.10 16.25
C ILE A 148 -20.02 -2.47 17.44
N PHE A 149 -21.33 -2.27 17.35
CA PHE A 149 -22.12 -1.72 18.46
C PHE A 149 -22.21 -2.65 19.69
N HIS A 150 -21.87 -3.94 19.55
CA HIS A 150 -21.81 -4.92 20.62
C HIS A 150 -20.41 -5.07 21.23
N LEU A 151 -19.41 -4.32 20.74
CA LEU A 151 -18.04 -4.36 21.25
C LEU A 151 -17.97 -3.91 22.71
N LYS A 152 -17.34 -4.75 23.53
CA LYS A 152 -17.00 -4.43 24.91
C LYS A 152 -15.49 -4.23 25.01
N VAL A 153 -15.09 -3.01 25.42
CA VAL A 153 -13.70 -2.72 25.75
C VAL A 153 -13.53 -2.99 27.23
N GLU A 154 -13.00 -4.15 27.54
CA GLU A 154 -12.89 -4.61 28.93
C GLU A 154 -11.60 -5.39 29.10
N THR A 155 -10.83 -5.02 30.11
CA THR A 155 -9.61 -5.73 30.45
C THR A 155 -9.74 -6.26 31.87
N ASN A 156 -10.08 -7.54 31.98
CA ASN A 156 -10.12 -8.24 33.24
C ASN A 156 -8.96 -9.27 33.30
N PRO A 157 -7.93 -9.04 34.10
CA PRO A 157 -6.79 -9.97 34.18
C PRO A 157 -7.14 -11.36 34.69
N VAL A 158 -8.25 -11.51 35.42
CA VAL A 158 -8.75 -12.81 35.89
C VAL A 158 -9.07 -13.71 34.72
N GLU A 159 -9.67 -13.13 33.68
CA GLU A 159 -10.11 -13.82 32.46
C GLU A 159 -8.99 -14.08 31.45
N TYR A 160 -7.75 -13.69 31.75
CA TYR A 160 -6.58 -13.97 30.89
C TYR A 160 -6.19 -15.43 30.87
N PHE A 161 -6.65 -16.20 31.86
CA PHE A 161 -6.39 -17.64 31.92
C PHE A 161 -7.63 -18.42 31.51
N LYS A 162 -7.43 -19.54 30.81
CA LYS A 162 -8.52 -20.44 30.43
C LYS A 162 -9.14 -21.04 31.70
N GLU A 163 -10.44 -21.25 31.68
CA GLU A 163 -11.25 -21.69 32.86
C GLU A 163 -10.76 -22.98 33.51
N HIS A 164 -10.11 -23.87 32.78
CA HIS A 164 -9.57 -25.13 33.29
C HIS A 164 -8.17 -25.01 33.95
N THR A 165 -7.65 -23.80 34.08
CA THR A 165 -6.32 -23.58 34.73
C THR A 165 -6.46 -23.40 36.24
N SER A 166 -5.50 -23.93 37.02
CA SER A 166 -5.47 -23.75 38.47
C SER A 166 -5.42 -22.30 38.92
N VAL A 167 -4.83 -21.42 38.08
CA VAL A 167 -4.77 -19.98 38.35
C VAL A 167 -6.17 -19.36 38.32
N TYR A 168 -6.96 -19.72 37.29
CA TYR A 168 -8.33 -19.22 37.16
C TYR A 168 -9.19 -19.58 38.38
N PHE A 169 -9.18 -20.87 38.80
CA PHE A 169 -9.97 -21.35 39.96
C PHE A 169 -9.55 -20.62 41.25
N ARG A 170 -8.25 -20.58 41.56
CA ARG A 170 -7.76 -19.91 42.79
C ARG A 170 -8.11 -18.44 42.83
N PHE A 171 -8.05 -17.77 41.68
CA PHE A 171 -8.40 -16.35 41.59
C PHE A 171 -9.92 -16.15 41.79
N HIS A 172 -10.73 -17.02 41.22
CA HIS A 172 -12.16 -16.97 41.35
C HIS A 172 -12.62 -17.23 42.78
N ASP A 173 -11.99 -18.18 43.48
CA ASP A 173 -12.24 -18.46 44.90
C ASP A 173 -11.92 -17.23 45.76
N ILE A 174 -10.79 -16.54 45.51
CA ILE A 174 -10.46 -15.29 46.22
C ILE A 174 -11.49 -14.20 45.90
N TYR A 175 -11.88 -14.08 44.65
CA TYR A 175 -12.82 -13.08 44.20
C TYR A 175 -14.19 -13.25 44.87
N GLN A 176 -14.69 -14.49 44.98
CA GLN A 176 -15.97 -14.78 45.62
C GLN A 176 -15.89 -14.82 47.16
N GLY A 177 -14.85 -15.42 47.71
CA GLY A 177 -14.73 -15.68 49.12
C GLY A 177 -14.20 -14.51 49.98
N MET A 178 -13.51 -13.53 49.36
CA MET A 178 -12.79 -12.50 50.09
C MET A 178 -13.13 -11.06 49.70
N ALA A 179 -14.37 -10.77 49.32
CA ALA A 179 -14.83 -9.43 48.92
C ALA A 179 -14.02 -8.81 47.80
N GLY A 180 -13.83 -9.58 46.70
CA GLY A 180 -13.13 -9.15 45.48
C GLY A 180 -11.60 -9.24 45.52
N SER A 181 -11.00 -9.20 44.34
CA SER A 181 -9.59 -9.46 44.14
C SER A 181 -8.75 -8.21 43.87
N PHE A 182 -9.39 -7.08 43.59
CA PHE A 182 -8.73 -5.84 43.22
C PHE A 182 -9.04 -4.70 44.20
N PRO A 183 -8.28 -4.58 45.28
CA PRO A 183 -8.47 -3.48 46.22
C PRO A 183 -8.12 -2.13 45.59
N ILE A 184 -8.85 -1.09 46.01
CA ILE A 184 -8.55 0.30 45.73
C ILE A 184 -7.97 0.95 47.00
N ASN A 185 -6.93 1.70 46.84
CA ASN A 185 -6.31 2.49 47.93
C ASN A 185 -6.66 3.96 47.71
N VAL A 186 -7.24 4.57 48.75
CA VAL A 186 -7.47 6.01 48.82
C VAL A 186 -6.52 6.57 49.87
N VAL A 187 -5.54 7.34 49.43
CA VAL A 187 -4.52 7.93 50.29
C VAL A 187 -4.88 9.37 50.61
N LEU A 188 -5.03 9.67 51.87
CA LEU A 188 -5.16 11.02 52.39
C LEU A 188 -3.76 11.53 52.80
N ASP A 189 -3.25 12.58 52.16
CA ASP A 189 -1.95 13.18 52.45
C ASP A 189 -2.13 14.58 53.05
N GLY A 190 -1.71 14.74 54.30
CA GLY A 190 -1.80 15.98 55.05
C GLY A 190 -0.69 16.98 54.72
N MET A 191 0.28 16.59 53.85
CA MET A 191 1.40 17.44 53.39
C MET A 191 2.35 17.94 54.50
N ALA A 192 2.17 17.51 55.71
CA ALA A 192 3.01 17.87 56.86
C ALA A 192 3.25 16.65 57.77
N PRO A 193 4.45 16.50 58.36
CA PRO A 193 4.69 15.49 59.37
C PRO A 193 3.70 15.62 60.53
N ASP A 194 3.42 14.52 61.18
CA ASP A 194 2.53 14.40 62.35
C ASP A 194 1.09 14.91 62.15
N TYR A 195 0.66 15.10 60.86
CA TYR A 195 -0.67 15.61 60.53
C TYR A 195 -1.81 14.80 61.17
N PHE A 196 -1.70 13.47 61.17
CA PHE A 196 -2.72 12.56 61.72
C PHE A 196 -2.51 12.26 63.21
N GLU A 197 -1.65 13.01 63.93
CA GLU A 197 -1.57 12.98 65.36
C GLU A 197 -2.70 13.80 66.04
N ASP A 198 -3.28 14.76 65.28
CA ASP A 198 -4.42 15.55 65.72
C ASP A 198 -5.71 14.75 65.65
N PRO A 199 -6.50 14.64 66.76
CA PRO A 199 -7.79 13.93 66.77
C PRO A 199 -8.76 14.42 65.72
N SER A 200 -8.79 15.71 65.40
CA SER A 200 -9.66 16.31 64.40
C SER A 200 -9.30 15.80 62.99
N HIS A 201 -8.04 15.54 62.71
CA HIS A 201 -7.57 14.99 61.45
C HIS A 201 -7.76 13.49 61.36
N LEU A 202 -7.64 12.75 62.48
CA LEU A 202 -8.03 11.33 62.52
C LEU A 202 -9.50 11.13 62.28
N LYS A 203 -10.37 12.04 62.74
CA LYS A 203 -11.80 11.99 62.50
C LYS A 203 -12.14 12.06 61.00
N LYS A 204 -11.34 12.83 60.22
CA LYS A 204 -11.49 12.90 58.75
C LYS A 204 -11.30 11.53 58.07
N ILE A 205 -10.45 10.63 58.64
CA ILE A 205 -10.32 9.26 58.11
C ILE A 205 -11.63 8.51 58.25
N SER A 206 -12.30 8.61 59.45
CA SER A 206 -13.61 7.97 59.67
C SER A 206 -14.70 8.58 58.77
N GLU A 207 -14.75 9.89 58.62
CA GLU A 207 -15.70 10.59 57.76
C GLU A 207 -15.51 10.18 56.30
N ALA A 208 -14.27 10.08 55.81
CA ALA A 208 -13.95 9.56 54.51
C ALA A 208 -14.41 8.11 54.33
N GLN A 209 -14.18 7.26 55.33
CA GLN A 209 -14.57 5.86 55.34
C GLN A 209 -16.07 5.70 55.28
N GLU A 210 -16.82 6.43 56.08
CA GLU A 210 -18.30 6.43 56.11
C GLU A 210 -18.87 6.74 54.71
N PHE A 211 -18.33 7.77 54.03
CA PHE A 211 -18.72 8.10 52.65
C PHE A 211 -18.38 6.96 51.70
N LEU A 212 -17.15 6.43 51.75
CA LEU A 212 -16.71 5.36 50.82
C LEU A 212 -17.54 4.08 50.96
N ASP A 213 -18.00 3.75 52.19
CA ASP A 213 -18.89 2.60 52.46
C ASP A 213 -20.29 2.79 51.85
N THR A 214 -20.73 4.02 51.52
CA THR A 214 -22.00 4.28 50.86
C THR A 214 -21.96 4.05 49.35
N LEU A 215 -20.75 3.94 48.77
CA LEU A 215 -20.58 3.88 47.33
C LEU A 215 -20.95 2.49 46.78
N LYS A 216 -21.76 2.47 45.74
CA LYS A 216 -22.13 1.24 45.04
C LYS A 216 -20.87 0.58 44.45
N GLY A 217 -20.65 -0.69 44.75
CA GLY A 217 -19.49 -1.47 44.27
C GLY A 217 -18.32 -1.49 45.25
N VAL A 218 -18.43 -0.80 46.39
CA VAL A 218 -17.57 -0.96 47.55
C VAL A 218 -18.24 -1.92 48.52
N ASP A 219 -17.59 -3.03 48.85
CA ASP A 219 -18.12 -4.04 49.77
C ASP A 219 -17.76 -3.70 51.21
N LYS A 220 -16.56 -3.22 51.44
CA LYS A 220 -16.05 -2.81 52.73
C LYS A 220 -14.83 -1.92 52.58
N THR A 221 -14.73 -0.94 53.48
CA THR A 221 -13.50 -0.16 53.66
C THR A 221 -12.77 -0.56 54.93
N ILE A 222 -11.50 -0.45 54.93
CA ILE A 222 -10.60 -0.68 56.09
C ILE A 222 -9.63 0.50 56.17
N SER A 223 -9.55 1.06 57.36
CA SER A 223 -8.69 2.23 57.58
C SER A 223 -7.84 2.11 58.86
N PHE A 224 -6.92 3.04 59.03
CA PHE A 224 -6.18 3.17 60.27
C PHE A 224 -7.11 3.44 61.46
N ALA A 225 -8.21 4.16 61.23
CA ALA A 225 -9.22 4.44 62.27
C ALA A 225 -9.82 3.20 62.88
N ASP A 226 -10.11 2.17 62.09
CA ASP A 226 -10.69 0.89 62.58
C ASP A 226 -9.73 0.16 63.49
N TYR A 227 -8.48 0.09 63.11
CA TYR A 227 -7.45 -0.56 63.94
C TYR A 227 -7.15 0.22 65.19
N LEU A 228 -7.21 1.55 65.15
CA LEU A 228 -6.98 2.39 66.34
C LEU A 228 -8.17 2.22 67.31
N LYS A 229 -9.41 2.17 66.82
CA LYS A 229 -10.60 1.82 67.65
C LYS A 229 -10.45 0.45 68.25
N LEU A 230 -9.97 -0.54 67.49
CA LEU A 230 -9.76 -1.91 67.99
C LEU A 230 -8.68 -1.98 69.06
N VAL A 231 -7.59 -1.27 68.90
CA VAL A 231 -6.50 -1.19 69.90
C VAL A 231 -7.04 -0.50 71.18
N ASN A 232 -7.76 0.61 71.04
CA ASN A 232 -8.39 1.30 72.17
C ASN A 232 -9.34 0.38 72.95
N TYR A 233 -10.19 -0.35 72.22
CA TYR A 233 -11.07 -1.34 72.80
C TYR A 233 -10.33 -2.47 73.52
N SER A 234 -9.29 -3.03 72.94
CA SER A 234 -8.52 -4.13 73.53
C SER A 234 -7.70 -3.70 74.76
N THR A 235 -7.12 -2.49 74.74
CA THR A 235 -6.33 -1.95 75.88
C THR A 235 -7.23 -1.58 77.09
N ASN A 236 -8.53 -1.29 76.83
CA ASN A 236 -9.52 -0.98 77.85
C ASN A 236 -10.38 -2.23 78.22
N ARG A 237 -9.77 -3.41 78.25
CA ARG A 237 -10.41 -4.67 78.74
C ARG A 237 -11.66 -5.08 77.93
N PHE A 238 -11.71 -4.76 76.65
CA PHE A 238 -12.83 -5.12 75.73
C PHE A 238 -14.17 -4.48 76.14
N GLN A 239 -14.16 -3.31 76.71
CA GLN A 239 -15.39 -2.59 77.03
C GLN A 239 -15.92 -1.85 75.79
N PRO A 240 -17.21 -2.06 75.38
CA PRO A 240 -17.75 -1.54 74.13
C PRO A 240 -17.67 0.00 73.97
N GLU A 241 -17.72 0.74 75.05
CA GLU A 241 -17.64 2.18 75.12
C GLU A 241 -16.28 2.73 74.61
N PHE A 242 -15.25 1.91 74.62
CA PHE A 242 -13.91 2.28 74.12
C PHE A 242 -13.65 1.89 72.65
N TYR A 243 -14.69 1.36 71.94
CA TYR A 243 -14.58 1.18 70.51
C TYR A 243 -14.81 2.49 69.74
N VAL A 244 -14.02 3.50 70.09
CA VAL A 244 -14.07 4.88 69.58
C VAL A 244 -12.67 5.40 69.33
N LEU A 245 -12.55 6.44 68.49
CA LEU A 245 -11.28 7.16 68.34
C LEU A 245 -10.98 7.97 69.62
N PRO A 246 -9.71 8.00 70.03
CA PRO A 246 -9.29 8.82 71.18
C PRO A 246 -9.46 10.31 70.87
N LYS A 247 -9.71 11.10 71.96
CA LYS A 247 -9.98 12.54 71.83
C LYS A 247 -8.73 13.40 72.12
N GLU A 248 -7.75 12.84 72.83
CA GLU A 248 -6.57 13.57 73.25
C GLU A 248 -5.34 13.12 72.45
N PRO A 249 -4.46 14.03 72.02
CA PRO A 249 -3.22 13.70 71.25
C PRO A 249 -2.30 12.71 71.98
N PHE A 250 -2.22 12.80 73.31
CA PHE A 250 -1.40 11.90 74.13
C PHE A 250 -1.94 10.43 74.01
N GLU A 251 -3.25 10.23 74.09
CA GLU A 251 -3.86 8.92 73.95
C GLU A 251 -3.58 8.35 72.54
N ILE A 252 -3.64 9.16 71.51
CA ILE A 252 -3.35 8.75 70.15
C ILE A 252 -1.91 8.20 70.06
N ARG A 253 -0.90 8.90 70.58
CA ARG A 253 0.50 8.44 70.55
C ARG A 253 0.66 7.13 71.34
N MET A 254 0.04 7.02 72.49
CA MET A 254 0.08 5.79 73.28
C MET A 254 -0.56 4.61 72.55
N LEU A 255 -1.72 4.79 71.92
CA LEU A 255 -2.40 3.75 71.18
C LEU A 255 -1.67 3.40 69.88
N MET A 256 -1.03 4.35 69.21
CA MET A 256 -0.18 4.06 68.06
C MET A 256 1.03 3.20 68.41
N ASN A 257 1.66 3.44 69.55
CA ASN A 257 2.76 2.61 70.05
C ASN A 257 2.24 1.21 70.41
N SER A 258 1.07 1.13 71.08
CA SER A 258 0.41 -0.13 71.37
C SER A 258 0.02 -0.89 70.07
N TYR A 259 -0.45 -0.17 69.06
CA TYR A 259 -0.72 -0.75 67.72
C TYR A 259 0.53 -1.41 67.11
N LYS A 260 1.67 -0.67 67.09
CA LYS A 260 2.93 -1.18 66.57
C LYS A 260 3.43 -2.40 67.34
N THR A 261 3.18 -2.46 68.64
CA THR A 261 3.59 -3.57 69.49
C THR A 261 2.67 -4.78 69.33
N LEU A 262 1.36 -4.59 69.22
CA LEU A 262 0.34 -5.66 69.15
C LEU A 262 0.22 -6.23 67.72
N LEU A 263 0.19 -5.39 66.71
CA LEU A 263 -0.10 -5.78 65.34
C LEU A 263 1.15 -5.77 64.43
N GLY A 264 2.24 -5.24 64.93
CA GLY A 264 3.52 -5.13 64.18
C GLY A 264 3.62 -3.93 63.29
N GLN A 265 4.89 -3.53 63.04
CA GLN A 265 5.24 -2.39 62.23
C GLN A 265 4.77 -2.49 60.77
N ASP A 266 4.73 -3.69 60.25
CA ASP A 266 4.28 -3.95 58.87
C ASP A 266 2.78 -3.66 58.68
N MET A 267 1.97 -4.01 59.64
CA MET A 267 0.53 -3.68 59.63
C MET A 267 0.29 -2.19 59.80
N PHE A 268 1.08 -1.54 60.63
CA PHE A 268 1.02 -0.09 60.80
C PHE A 268 1.32 0.62 59.48
N SER A 269 2.42 0.28 58.82
CA SER A 269 2.86 0.93 57.56
C SER A 269 1.97 0.69 56.37
N ARG A 270 1.03 -0.28 56.40
CA ARG A 270 0.00 -0.45 55.37
C ARG A 270 -1.07 0.64 55.38
N PHE A 271 -1.35 1.23 56.54
CA PHE A 271 -2.44 2.18 56.72
C PHE A 271 -2.01 3.57 57.10
N MET A 272 -0.79 3.72 57.66
CA MET A 272 -0.24 4.99 58.11
C MET A 272 1.24 5.10 57.78
N SER A 273 1.68 6.25 57.26
CA SER A 273 3.11 6.55 57.07
C SER A 273 3.83 6.68 58.40
N GLN A 274 5.17 6.48 58.42
CA GLN A 274 5.96 6.55 59.66
C GLN A 274 5.97 7.93 60.27
N ASP A 275 5.92 8.98 59.44
CA ASP A 275 5.86 10.38 59.78
C ASP A 275 4.44 10.91 60.02
N LEU A 276 3.44 10.03 60.05
CA LEU A 276 2.03 10.36 60.28
C LEU A 276 1.45 11.40 59.32
N SER A 277 2.09 11.61 58.15
CA SER A 277 1.61 12.56 57.15
C SER A 277 0.54 11.97 56.26
N ARG A 278 0.53 10.62 56.04
CA ARG A 278 -0.35 9.94 55.09
C ARG A 278 -1.12 8.78 55.71
N SER A 279 -2.40 8.73 55.42
CA SER A 279 -3.26 7.60 55.78
C SER A 279 -3.84 6.94 54.55
N ASN A 280 -3.83 5.60 54.51
CA ASN A 280 -4.39 4.78 53.44
C ASN A 280 -5.69 4.15 53.88
N LEU A 281 -6.76 4.34 53.04
CA LEU A 281 -8.03 3.61 53.17
C LEU A 281 -8.03 2.55 52.10
N LEU A 282 -8.22 1.29 52.50
CA LEU A 282 -8.28 0.14 51.64
C LEU A 282 -9.72 -0.18 51.35
N LEU A 283 -10.14 -0.03 50.09
CA LEU A 283 -11.50 -0.39 49.64
C LEU A 283 -11.45 -1.77 48.99
N ARG A 284 -12.31 -2.67 49.45
CA ARG A 284 -12.53 -3.97 48.84
C ARG A 284 -13.75 -3.89 47.94
N THR A 285 -13.60 -4.41 46.71
CA THR A 285 -14.62 -4.25 45.67
C THR A 285 -14.76 -5.52 44.86
N HIS A 286 -15.99 -5.86 44.47
CA HIS A 286 -16.31 -6.90 43.48
C HIS A 286 -16.40 -6.32 42.05
N LEU A 287 -15.84 -5.13 41.82
CA LEU A 287 -15.81 -4.57 40.50
C LEU A 287 -14.91 -5.42 39.57
N SER A 288 -15.42 -5.72 38.40
CA SER A 288 -14.69 -6.48 37.36
C SER A 288 -14.49 -5.72 36.07
N SER A 289 -15.30 -4.69 35.84
CA SER A 289 -15.30 -3.89 34.64
C SER A 289 -14.39 -2.68 34.76
N SER A 290 -13.57 -2.43 33.75
CA SER A 290 -12.73 -1.21 33.66
C SER A 290 -13.55 0.07 33.76
N ARG A 291 -14.79 0.05 33.22
CA ARG A 291 -15.71 1.19 33.29
C ARG A 291 -16.14 1.48 34.72
N ASP A 292 -16.50 0.44 35.49
CA ASP A 292 -16.96 0.59 36.86
C ASP A 292 -15.86 1.12 37.78
N PHE A 293 -14.61 0.65 37.58
CA PHE A 293 -13.45 1.18 38.30
C PHE A 293 -13.23 2.67 38.03
N LEU A 294 -13.31 3.12 36.78
CA LEU A 294 -13.16 4.53 36.43
C LEU A 294 -14.31 5.37 36.96
N GLU A 295 -15.54 4.89 36.89
CA GLU A 295 -16.72 5.56 37.43
C GLU A 295 -16.61 5.73 38.97
N LEU A 296 -16.21 4.66 39.66
CA LEU A 296 -15.97 4.72 41.12
C LEU A 296 -14.86 5.72 41.47
N ARG A 297 -13.73 5.69 40.77
CA ARG A 297 -12.65 6.67 40.94
C ARG A 297 -13.14 8.11 40.78
N ASP A 298 -13.93 8.37 39.76
CA ASP A 298 -14.39 9.73 39.46
C ASP A 298 -15.43 10.21 40.48
N ARG A 299 -16.27 9.32 41.03
CA ARG A 299 -17.16 9.62 42.16
C ARG A 299 -16.37 9.96 43.44
N ILE A 300 -15.36 9.15 43.76
CA ILE A 300 -14.47 9.41 44.90
C ILE A 300 -13.77 10.76 44.73
N ARG A 301 -13.19 11.03 43.57
CA ARG A 301 -12.48 12.28 43.28
C ARG A 301 -13.42 13.49 43.37
N THR A 302 -14.64 13.39 42.88
CA THR A 302 -15.63 14.48 42.93
C THR A 302 -16.02 14.80 44.39
N TYR A 303 -16.29 13.78 45.19
CA TYR A 303 -16.62 13.99 46.61
C TYR A 303 -15.51 14.73 47.36
N PHE A 304 -14.29 14.23 47.29
CA PHE A 304 -13.16 14.85 48.02
C PHE A 304 -12.81 16.26 47.52
N ARG A 305 -13.08 16.56 46.25
CA ARG A 305 -12.89 17.91 45.73
C ARG A 305 -13.95 18.89 46.23
N ASP A 306 -15.19 18.44 46.34
CA ASP A 306 -16.33 19.31 46.66
C ASP A 306 -16.59 19.42 48.17
N ALA A 307 -16.18 18.43 48.97
CA ALA A 307 -16.33 18.43 50.43
C ALA A 307 -15.36 19.35 51.13
N SER A 308 -15.88 20.39 51.82
CA SER A 308 -15.08 21.41 52.53
C SER A 308 -14.20 20.83 53.64
N ALA A 309 -14.61 19.73 54.28
CA ALA A 309 -13.88 19.05 55.36
C ALA A 309 -12.49 18.54 54.91
N PHE A 310 -12.30 18.26 53.62
CA PHE A 310 -11.04 17.73 53.11
C PHE A 310 -10.17 18.79 52.39
N LYS A 311 -10.54 20.07 52.46
CA LYS A 311 -9.70 21.14 51.95
C LYS A 311 -8.34 21.15 52.62
N GLY A 312 -7.26 21.20 51.82
CA GLY A 312 -5.90 21.13 52.29
C GLY A 312 -5.27 19.74 52.33
N LEU A 313 -6.05 18.69 52.09
CA LEU A 313 -5.54 17.33 51.88
C LEU A 313 -5.29 17.06 50.41
N GLN A 314 -4.19 16.40 50.10
CA GLN A 314 -3.98 15.83 48.76
C GLN A 314 -4.52 14.39 48.73
N ILE A 315 -5.40 14.10 47.78
CA ILE A 315 -6.05 12.80 47.69
C ILE A 315 -5.44 12.00 46.57
N GLY A 316 -4.81 10.88 46.91
CA GLY A 316 -4.31 9.88 45.95
C GLY A 316 -5.29 8.71 45.83
N ILE A 317 -5.67 8.31 44.62
CA ILE A 317 -6.50 7.13 44.40
C ILE A 317 -5.71 6.18 43.51
N THR A 318 -5.43 4.96 43.97
CA THR A 318 -4.63 3.98 43.28
C THR A 318 -5.12 2.55 43.56
N GLY A 319 -4.65 1.59 42.80
CA GLY A 319 -4.99 0.19 42.96
C GLY A 319 -4.79 -0.55 41.66
N LEU A 320 -4.51 -1.85 41.72
CA LEU A 320 -4.23 -2.65 40.53
C LEU A 320 -5.39 -2.61 39.52
N GLY A 321 -6.64 -2.69 40.00
CA GLY A 321 -7.84 -2.61 39.14
C GLY A 321 -7.95 -1.27 38.42
N LEU A 322 -7.63 -0.16 39.09
CA LEU A 322 -7.62 1.17 38.49
C LEU A 322 -6.51 1.34 37.44
N VAL A 323 -5.30 0.88 37.75
CA VAL A 323 -4.17 0.92 36.79
C VAL A 323 -4.51 0.16 35.54
N ILE A 324 -5.14 -1.00 35.66
CA ILE A 324 -5.59 -1.81 34.51
C ILE A 324 -6.69 -1.07 33.74
N ALA A 325 -7.68 -0.49 34.44
CA ALA A 325 -8.76 0.26 33.82
C ALA A 325 -8.28 1.50 33.04
N GLU A 326 -7.38 2.28 33.65
CA GLU A 326 -6.75 3.43 32.98
C GLU A 326 -5.90 3.01 31.79
N SER A 327 -5.16 1.90 31.92
CA SER A 327 -4.36 1.34 30.84
C SER A 327 -5.25 0.93 29.67
N SER A 328 -6.40 0.30 29.91
CA SER A 328 -7.39 -0.08 28.86
C SER A 328 -7.93 1.14 28.14
N HIS A 329 -8.24 2.21 28.87
CA HIS A 329 -8.69 3.48 28.25
C HIS A 329 -7.60 4.12 27.38
N MET A 330 -6.37 4.17 27.87
CA MET A 330 -5.21 4.69 27.11
C MET A 330 -4.94 3.84 25.87
N LEU A 331 -5.14 2.52 25.93
CA LEU A 331 -5.00 1.63 24.78
C LEU A 331 -6.00 1.98 23.70
N THR A 332 -7.28 2.15 24.04
CA THR A 332 -8.32 2.47 23.06
C THR A 332 -8.01 3.76 22.31
N ILE A 333 -7.62 4.83 23.03
CA ILE A 333 -7.21 6.10 22.42
C ILE A 333 -5.95 5.91 21.56
N GLY A 334 -4.96 5.19 22.09
CA GLY A 334 -3.72 4.87 21.38
C GLY A 334 -3.99 4.11 20.09
N GLN A 335 -4.92 3.17 20.10
CA GLN A 335 -5.32 2.40 18.92
C GLN A 335 -5.98 3.25 17.84
N ILE A 336 -6.90 4.13 18.22
CA ILE A 336 -7.53 5.05 17.26
C ILE A 336 -6.47 5.94 16.58
N LYS A 337 -5.53 6.48 17.37
CA LYS A 337 -4.43 7.30 16.83
C LYS A 337 -3.52 6.50 15.90
N SER A 338 -3.10 5.31 16.32
CA SER A 338 -2.24 4.42 15.54
C SER A 338 -2.92 4.00 14.22
N LEU A 339 -4.19 3.59 14.27
CA LEU A 339 -4.97 3.19 13.11
C LEU A 339 -5.14 4.34 12.11
N SER A 340 -5.50 5.52 12.61
CA SER A 340 -5.63 6.72 11.78
C SER A 340 -4.30 7.10 11.11
N LEU A 341 -3.20 7.06 11.87
CA LEU A 341 -1.86 7.33 11.35
C LEU A 341 -1.47 6.30 10.28
N THR A 342 -1.72 5.01 10.52
CA THR A 342 -1.48 3.93 9.54
C THR A 342 -2.21 4.20 8.23
N LEU A 343 -3.51 4.49 8.30
CA LEU A 343 -4.34 4.75 7.12
C LEU A 343 -3.85 5.97 6.33
N ILE A 344 -3.50 7.06 7.01
CA ILE A 344 -2.99 8.28 6.37
C ILE A 344 -1.65 8.01 5.68
N LEU A 345 -0.73 7.34 6.36
CA LEU A 345 0.59 7.05 5.80
C LEU A 345 0.52 6.06 4.63
N ILE A 346 -0.28 5.00 4.74
CA ILE A 346 -0.49 4.04 3.64
C ILE A 346 -1.16 4.72 2.45
N PHE A 347 -2.19 5.56 2.68
CA PHE A 347 -2.78 6.37 1.63
C PHE A 347 -1.74 7.26 0.95
N GLY A 348 -0.87 7.90 1.74
CA GLY A 348 0.23 8.72 1.23
C GLY A 348 1.20 7.93 0.34
N VAL A 349 1.59 6.72 0.75
CA VAL A 349 2.45 5.83 -0.05
C VAL A 349 1.78 5.45 -1.37
N ILE A 350 0.53 5.01 -1.32
CA ILE A 350 -0.22 4.63 -2.54
C ILE A 350 -0.45 5.84 -3.44
N PHE A 351 -0.79 7.00 -2.85
CA PHE A 351 -0.95 8.25 -3.58
C PHE A 351 0.34 8.66 -4.30
N LEU A 352 1.48 8.63 -3.60
CA LEU A 352 2.79 8.95 -4.20
C LEU A 352 3.14 8.00 -5.34
N LEU A 353 2.81 6.70 -5.20
CA LEU A 353 3.06 5.70 -6.23
C LEU A 353 2.25 5.91 -7.50
N PHE A 354 0.96 6.15 -7.36
CA PHE A 354 0.02 6.22 -8.47
C PHE A 354 -0.35 7.65 -8.87
N MET A 355 0.14 8.67 -8.14
CA MET A 355 -0.15 10.11 -8.37
C MET A 355 -1.64 10.37 -8.64
N SER A 356 -2.52 9.61 -7.99
CA SER A 356 -3.95 9.65 -8.21
C SER A 356 -4.72 9.41 -6.92
N VAL A 357 -5.43 10.41 -6.46
CA VAL A 357 -6.32 10.32 -5.28
C VAL A 357 -7.36 9.23 -5.49
N LYS A 358 -7.91 9.10 -6.70
CA LYS A 358 -8.90 8.07 -7.03
C LYS A 358 -8.35 6.66 -6.90
N VAL A 359 -7.13 6.42 -7.37
CA VAL A 359 -6.45 5.11 -7.22
C VAL A 359 -6.16 4.85 -5.75
N GLY A 360 -5.69 5.85 -5.00
CA GLY A 360 -5.44 5.74 -3.56
C GLY A 360 -6.67 5.28 -2.79
N PHE A 361 -7.83 5.90 -3.01
CA PHE A 361 -9.08 5.49 -2.38
C PHE A 361 -9.54 4.09 -2.82
N VAL A 362 -9.48 3.78 -4.12
CA VAL A 362 -9.89 2.46 -4.64
C VAL A 362 -9.01 1.35 -4.12
N ALA A 363 -7.70 1.59 -3.97
CA ALA A 363 -6.77 0.63 -3.40
C ALA A 363 -6.96 0.42 -1.90
N LEU A 364 -7.32 1.48 -1.17
CA LEU A 364 -7.52 1.41 0.27
C LEU A 364 -8.88 0.82 0.65
N PHE A 365 -9.90 0.99 -0.21
CA PHE A 365 -11.28 0.60 0.08
C PHE A 365 -11.46 -0.88 0.46
N PRO A 366 -10.86 -1.87 -0.25
CA PRO A 366 -10.92 -3.28 0.13
C PRO A 366 -10.36 -3.55 1.53
N ASN A 367 -9.37 -2.76 1.95
CA ASN A 367 -8.67 -2.92 3.22
C ASN A 367 -9.45 -2.39 4.44
N PHE A 368 -10.57 -1.67 4.24
CA PHE A 368 -11.51 -1.35 5.32
C PHE A 368 -12.38 -2.54 5.70
N LEU A 369 -12.69 -3.43 4.76
CA LEU A 369 -13.54 -4.60 5.01
C LEU A 369 -13.00 -5.51 6.12
N PRO A 370 -11.70 -5.89 6.12
CA PRO A 370 -11.13 -6.71 7.20
C PRO A 370 -11.27 -6.07 8.57
N ILE A 371 -11.13 -4.75 8.67
CA ILE A 371 -11.25 -4.03 9.95
C ILE A 371 -12.69 -4.06 10.44
N ILE A 372 -13.64 -3.75 9.56
CA ILE A 372 -15.07 -3.76 9.87
C ILE A 372 -15.50 -5.15 10.29
N LEU A 373 -15.09 -6.18 9.57
CA LEU A 373 -15.44 -7.57 9.88
C LEU A 373 -14.72 -8.06 11.13
N LEU A 374 -13.46 -7.73 11.35
CA LEU A 374 -12.71 -8.05 12.56
C LEU A 374 -13.44 -7.55 13.80
N PHE A 375 -13.73 -6.25 13.85
CA PHE A 375 -14.43 -5.66 15.00
C PHE A 375 -15.89 -6.11 15.08
N GLY A 376 -16.55 -6.29 13.93
CA GLY A 376 -17.91 -6.80 13.88
C GLY A 376 -18.03 -8.21 14.44
N ILE A 377 -17.20 -9.13 13.98
CA ILE A 377 -17.17 -10.52 14.47
C ILE A 377 -16.76 -10.57 15.94
N THR A 378 -15.77 -9.74 16.35
CA THR A 378 -15.38 -9.60 17.76
C THR A 378 -16.57 -9.20 18.62
N GLY A 379 -17.40 -8.24 18.18
CA GLY A 379 -18.60 -7.80 18.87
C GLY A 379 -19.70 -8.89 18.93
N TRP A 380 -20.01 -9.53 17.81
CA TRP A 380 -21.01 -10.60 17.75
C TRP A 380 -20.59 -11.84 18.55
N ALA A 381 -19.33 -12.23 18.51
CA ALA A 381 -18.80 -13.37 19.24
C ALA A 381 -18.57 -13.09 20.75
N GLY A 382 -18.75 -11.84 21.19
CA GLY A 382 -18.57 -11.44 22.58
C GLY A 382 -17.10 -11.44 23.04
N PHE A 383 -16.12 -11.43 22.11
CA PHE A 383 -14.73 -11.25 22.48
C PHE A 383 -14.51 -9.85 23.05
N ARG A 384 -13.79 -9.78 24.16
CA ARG A 384 -13.44 -8.49 24.78
C ARG A 384 -12.17 -7.93 24.15
N LEU A 385 -12.16 -6.63 23.89
CA LEU A 385 -10.95 -5.95 23.42
C LEU A 385 -9.94 -5.85 24.56
N SER A 386 -8.88 -6.64 24.46
CA SER A 386 -7.72 -6.64 25.35
C SER A 386 -6.55 -5.87 24.72
N VAL A 387 -5.44 -5.72 25.46
CA VAL A 387 -4.18 -5.12 24.97
C VAL A 387 -3.70 -5.77 23.68
N THR A 388 -3.75 -7.10 23.61
CA THR A 388 -3.27 -7.87 22.46
C THR A 388 -4.23 -7.80 21.28
N THR A 389 -5.54 -7.86 21.53
CA THR A 389 -6.55 -7.85 20.44
C THR A 389 -6.69 -6.46 19.80
N THR A 390 -6.42 -5.39 20.53
CA THR A 390 -6.43 -4.03 19.95
C THR A 390 -5.32 -3.80 18.94
N LEU A 391 -4.16 -4.49 19.05
CA LEU A 391 -3.05 -4.35 18.09
C LEU A 391 -3.36 -4.91 16.71
N ILE A 392 -4.29 -5.88 16.65
CA ILE A 392 -4.58 -6.65 15.42
C ILE A 392 -4.97 -5.75 14.27
N ALA A 393 -5.79 -4.72 14.50
CA ALA A 393 -6.29 -3.86 13.43
C ALA A 393 -5.15 -3.14 12.68
N SER A 394 -4.17 -2.56 13.39
CA SER A 394 -3.03 -1.88 12.76
C SER A 394 -2.10 -2.86 12.05
N ILE A 395 -1.89 -4.05 12.62
CA ILE A 395 -1.08 -5.11 12.01
C ILE A 395 -1.78 -5.65 10.75
N ALA A 396 -3.08 -5.95 10.87
CA ALA A 396 -3.87 -6.53 9.79
C ALA A 396 -3.95 -5.61 8.56
N ILE A 397 -4.09 -4.28 8.76
CA ILE A 397 -4.05 -3.33 7.64
C ILE A 397 -2.70 -3.35 6.94
N GLY A 398 -1.61 -3.33 7.71
CA GLY A 398 -0.26 -3.38 7.15
C GLY A 398 -0.04 -4.62 6.28
N LEU A 399 -0.57 -5.76 6.69
CA LEU A 399 -0.49 -7.02 5.93
C LEU A 399 -1.52 -7.09 4.79
N ALA A 400 -2.73 -6.57 4.97
CA ALA A 400 -3.78 -6.62 3.96
C ALA A 400 -3.42 -5.79 2.71
N VAL A 401 -2.79 -4.63 2.90
CA VAL A 401 -2.36 -3.75 1.79
C VAL A 401 -1.28 -4.39 0.91
N ASP A 402 -0.53 -5.36 1.44
CA ASP A 402 0.49 -6.11 0.69
C ASP A 402 -0.09 -6.77 -0.57
N ASP A 403 -1.12 -7.59 -0.42
CA ASP A 403 -1.79 -8.27 -1.52
C ASP A 403 -2.40 -7.26 -2.51
N SER A 404 -3.00 -6.16 -2.02
CA SER A 404 -3.52 -5.07 -2.85
C SER A 404 -2.41 -4.43 -3.70
N ILE A 405 -1.21 -4.18 -3.17
CA ILE A 405 -0.06 -3.63 -3.90
C ILE A 405 0.38 -4.58 -5.01
N HIS A 406 0.57 -5.86 -4.70
CA HIS A 406 0.93 -6.87 -5.69
C HIS A 406 -0.09 -6.97 -6.82
N TYR A 407 -1.39 -6.93 -6.49
CA TYR A 407 -2.46 -6.92 -7.48
C TYR A 407 -2.42 -5.68 -8.39
N LEU A 408 -2.28 -4.49 -7.83
CA LEU A 408 -2.26 -3.22 -8.57
C LEU A 408 -1.08 -3.13 -9.54
N PHE A 409 0.12 -3.52 -9.08
CA PHE A 409 1.30 -3.54 -9.95
C PHE A 409 1.15 -4.53 -11.09
N ARG A 410 0.61 -5.72 -10.83
CA ARG A 410 0.38 -6.71 -11.88
C ARG A 410 -0.68 -6.26 -12.87
N TYR A 411 -1.80 -5.74 -12.37
CA TYR A 411 -2.87 -5.22 -13.24
C TYR A 411 -2.35 -4.11 -14.16
N ARG A 412 -1.54 -3.19 -13.63
CA ARG A 412 -0.89 -2.16 -14.44
C ARG A 412 0.01 -2.75 -15.53
N LEU A 413 0.81 -3.77 -15.19
CA LEU A 413 1.71 -4.42 -16.14
C LEU A 413 0.94 -5.08 -17.27
N GLU A 414 -0.12 -5.83 -16.95
CA GLU A 414 -0.96 -6.50 -17.95
C GLU A 414 -1.75 -5.49 -18.79
N PHE A 415 -2.30 -4.45 -18.18
CA PHE A 415 -3.02 -3.40 -18.89
C PHE A 415 -2.12 -2.58 -19.85
N LYS A 416 -0.82 -2.41 -19.51
CA LYS A 416 0.15 -1.79 -20.42
C LYS A 416 0.46 -2.67 -21.64
N ARG A 417 0.48 -3.98 -21.46
CA ARG A 417 0.73 -4.94 -22.56
C ARG A 417 -0.46 -5.05 -23.50
N ASP A 418 -1.65 -5.09 -22.93
CA ASP A 418 -2.91 -5.18 -23.63
C ASP A 418 -3.94 -4.27 -22.96
N PRO A 419 -4.37 -3.15 -23.61
CA PRO A 419 -5.30 -2.17 -23.01
C PRO A 419 -6.73 -2.67 -22.81
N ASP A 420 -7.01 -3.95 -23.00
CA ASP A 420 -8.29 -4.56 -22.65
C ASP A 420 -8.37 -4.81 -21.13
N ARG A 421 -9.30 -4.11 -20.48
CA ARG A 421 -9.52 -4.19 -19.03
C ARG A 421 -9.95 -5.58 -18.56
N ASN A 422 -10.77 -6.27 -19.35
CA ASN A 422 -11.27 -7.60 -19.01
C ASN A 422 -10.13 -8.63 -19.10
N MET A 423 -9.32 -8.54 -20.15
CA MET A 423 -8.15 -9.40 -20.32
C MET A 423 -7.08 -9.11 -19.26
N ALA A 424 -6.82 -7.83 -18.96
CA ALA A 424 -5.87 -7.43 -17.90
C ALA A 424 -6.32 -7.95 -16.53
N LEU A 425 -7.62 -7.85 -16.19
CA LEU A 425 -8.18 -8.40 -14.94
C LEU A 425 -7.99 -9.92 -14.90
N ARG A 426 -8.35 -10.64 -15.96
CA ARG A 426 -8.23 -12.10 -16.03
C ARG A 426 -6.77 -12.53 -15.81
N LYS A 427 -5.84 -11.97 -16.61
CA LYS A 427 -4.41 -12.29 -16.50
C LYS A 427 -3.84 -11.95 -15.11
N THR A 428 -4.27 -10.86 -14.52
CA THR A 428 -3.85 -10.44 -13.18
C THR A 428 -4.33 -11.43 -12.12
N LEU A 429 -5.63 -11.71 -12.07
CA LEU A 429 -6.19 -12.58 -11.04
C LEU A 429 -5.64 -14.02 -11.12
N LEU A 430 -5.49 -14.55 -12.32
CA LEU A 430 -4.86 -15.88 -12.53
C LEU A 430 -3.37 -15.90 -12.17
N SER A 431 -2.69 -14.74 -12.27
CA SER A 431 -1.27 -14.61 -11.99
C SER A 431 -0.96 -14.42 -10.50
N VAL A 432 -1.66 -13.47 -9.85
CA VAL A 432 -1.37 -13.04 -8.48
C VAL A 432 -2.30 -13.72 -7.46
N GLY A 433 -3.50 -14.10 -7.86
CA GLY A 433 -4.49 -14.69 -6.95
C GLY A 433 -4.00 -15.97 -6.27
N ARG A 434 -3.20 -16.79 -6.97
CA ARG A 434 -2.63 -17.99 -6.37
C ARG A 434 -1.58 -17.69 -5.29
N PRO A 435 -0.55 -16.87 -5.52
CA PRO A 435 0.34 -16.41 -4.45
C PRO A 435 -0.42 -15.84 -3.26
N MET A 436 -1.43 -14.97 -3.48
CA MET A 436 -2.24 -14.37 -2.41
C MET A 436 -2.96 -15.41 -1.54
N ILE A 437 -3.57 -16.44 -2.15
CA ILE A 437 -4.20 -17.54 -1.41
C ILE A 437 -3.14 -18.30 -0.60
N MET A 438 -2.00 -18.64 -1.20
CA MET A 438 -0.94 -19.38 -0.56
C MET A 438 -0.30 -18.62 0.60
N THR A 439 -0.06 -17.31 0.46
CA THR A 439 0.46 -16.45 1.52
C THR A 439 -0.53 -16.33 2.67
N THR A 440 -1.81 -16.13 2.39
CA THR A 440 -2.86 -16.08 3.42
C THR A 440 -2.95 -17.40 4.17
N VAL A 441 -2.95 -18.55 3.48
CA VAL A 441 -2.96 -19.87 4.11
C VAL A 441 -1.74 -20.07 5.01
N THR A 442 -0.56 -19.67 4.55
CA THR A 442 0.69 -19.77 5.32
C THR A 442 0.67 -18.86 6.55
N LEU A 443 0.20 -17.63 6.41
CA LEU A 443 0.02 -16.71 7.54
C LEU A 443 -0.98 -17.27 8.55
N CYS A 444 -2.13 -17.76 8.09
CA CYS A 444 -3.14 -18.40 8.96
C CYS A 444 -2.56 -19.62 9.69
N ALA A 445 -1.78 -20.45 9.01
CA ALA A 445 -1.10 -21.58 9.64
C ALA A 445 -0.09 -21.13 10.70
N GLY A 446 0.69 -20.07 10.42
CA GLY A 446 1.61 -19.49 11.40
C GLY A 446 0.90 -18.96 12.64
N PHE A 447 -0.17 -18.18 12.46
CA PHE A 447 -0.94 -17.64 13.58
C PHE A 447 -1.78 -18.68 14.32
N SER A 448 -2.14 -19.81 13.70
CA SER A 448 -2.87 -20.90 14.35
C SER A 448 -2.10 -21.52 15.50
N VAL A 449 -0.77 -21.48 15.48
CA VAL A 449 0.08 -21.93 16.58
C VAL A 449 -0.20 -21.17 17.88
N LEU A 450 -0.57 -19.90 17.79
CA LEU A 450 -0.89 -19.08 18.96
C LEU A 450 -2.18 -19.51 19.66
N ILE A 451 -3.09 -20.22 18.95
CA ILE A 451 -4.34 -20.75 19.52
C ILE A 451 -4.08 -21.77 20.61
N LEU A 452 -2.94 -22.48 20.52
CA LEU A 452 -2.52 -23.50 21.49
C LEU A 452 -2.09 -22.90 22.85
N SER A 453 -1.92 -21.57 22.92
CA SER A 453 -1.52 -20.91 24.16
C SER A 453 -2.56 -21.09 25.26
N SER A 454 -2.10 -21.37 26.49
CA SER A 454 -2.93 -21.38 27.70
C SER A 454 -3.33 -19.96 28.13
N PHE A 455 -2.65 -18.93 27.62
CA PHE A 455 -2.94 -17.54 27.87
C PHE A 455 -3.98 -17.04 26.85
N LYS A 456 -5.19 -16.77 27.32
CA LYS A 456 -6.36 -16.45 26.49
C LYS A 456 -6.14 -15.28 25.52
N PRO A 457 -5.54 -14.13 25.92
CA PRO A 457 -5.28 -13.03 24.99
C PRO A 457 -4.38 -13.40 23.81
N THR A 458 -3.40 -14.29 23.98
CA THR A 458 -2.55 -14.80 22.89
C THR A 458 -3.33 -15.71 21.96
N SER A 459 -4.17 -16.59 22.52
CA SER A 459 -5.03 -17.48 21.73
C SER A 459 -6.06 -16.68 20.92
N GLU A 460 -6.71 -15.69 21.52
CA GLU A 460 -7.66 -14.78 20.86
C GLU A 460 -6.97 -13.96 19.76
N PHE A 461 -5.74 -13.48 20.00
CA PHE A 461 -4.95 -12.81 19.00
C PHE A 461 -4.75 -13.71 17.76
N GLY A 462 -4.39 -14.97 17.94
CA GLY A 462 -4.23 -15.91 16.83
C GLY A 462 -5.53 -16.10 16.04
N ILE A 463 -6.66 -16.32 16.71
CA ILE A 463 -7.98 -16.48 16.07
C ILE A 463 -8.37 -15.22 15.29
N LEU A 464 -8.27 -14.06 15.91
CA LEU A 464 -8.69 -12.79 15.30
C LEU A 464 -7.76 -12.39 14.16
N MET A 465 -6.46 -12.72 14.23
CA MET A 465 -5.53 -12.51 13.10
C MET A 465 -5.91 -13.39 11.90
N ILE A 466 -6.27 -14.66 12.11
CA ILE A 466 -6.73 -15.54 11.03
C ILE A 466 -7.99 -14.97 10.37
N ILE A 467 -8.96 -14.51 11.18
CA ILE A 467 -10.18 -13.86 10.66
C ILE A 467 -9.84 -12.61 9.85
N ALA A 468 -8.95 -11.76 10.36
CA ALA A 468 -8.54 -10.54 9.68
C ALA A 468 -7.87 -10.82 8.34
N LEU A 469 -6.94 -11.77 8.28
CA LEU A 469 -6.23 -12.16 7.06
C LEU A 469 -7.16 -12.81 6.04
N PHE A 470 -8.06 -13.69 6.47
CA PHE A 470 -9.04 -14.31 5.57
C PHE A 470 -10.01 -13.27 4.99
N THR A 471 -10.47 -12.33 5.81
CA THR A 471 -11.38 -11.25 5.34
C THR A 471 -10.63 -10.22 4.47
N ALA A 472 -9.32 -10.03 4.66
CA ALA A 472 -8.47 -9.24 3.77
C ALA A 472 -8.36 -9.89 2.38
N LEU A 473 -8.06 -11.18 2.33
CA LEU A 473 -8.05 -11.94 1.07
C LEU A 473 -9.40 -11.84 0.34
N LEU A 474 -10.52 -11.94 1.07
CA LEU A 474 -11.86 -11.74 0.50
C LEU A 474 -12.02 -10.34 -0.10
N GLY A 475 -11.55 -9.30 0.59
CA GLY A 475 -11.57 -7.93 0.10
C GLY A 475 -10.78 -7.77 -1.20
N ASP A 476 -9.57 -8.30 -1.22
CA ASP A 476 -8.67 -8.20 -2.38
C ASP A 476 -9.13 -9.04 -3.57
N ILE A 477 -9.69 -10.21 -3.36
CA ILE A 477 -10.19 -11.06 -4.45
C ILE A 477 -11.57 -10.62 -4.93
N MET A 478 -12.47 -10.13 -4.05
CA MET A 478 -13.85 -9.83 -4.41
C MET A 478 -14.11 -8.37 -4.75
N ILE A 479 -13.49 -7.43 -4.03
CA ILE A 479 -13.77 -6.01 -4.19
C ILE A 479 -12.79 -5.36 -5.18
N LEU A 480 -11.48 -5.56 -5.00
CA LEU A 480 -10.45 -4.88 -5.76
C LEU A 480 -10.56 -5.10 -7.29
N PRO A 481 -10.73 -6.34 -7.80
CA PRO A 481 -10.89 -6.58 -9.23
C PRO A 481 -12.12 -5.86 -9.81
N SER A 482 -13.23 -5.88 -9.06
CA SER A 482 -14.48 -5.22 -9.46
C SER A 482 -14.34 -3.69 -9.56
N LEU A 483 -13.56 -3.07 -8.70
CA LEU A 483 -13.31 -1.63 -8.71
C LEU A 483 -12.33 -1.22 -9.81
N MET A 484 -11.32 -2.05 -10.09
CA MET A 484 -10.28 -1.77 -11.09
C MET A 484 -10.81 -1.67 -12.53
N LEU A 485 -11.91 -2.31 -12.86
CA LEU A 485 -12.53 -2.18 -14.19
C LEU A 485 -12.92 -0.74 -14.58
N LYS A 486 -12.99 0.20 -13.63
CA LYS A 486 -13.34 1.61 -13.85
C LYS A 486 -12.17 2.58 -13.68
N VAL A 487 -10.96 2.10 -13.41
CA VAL A 487 -9.81 2.93 -13.04
C VAL A 487 -8.67 2.74 -14.03
N ASN A 488 -8.03 3.85 -14.40
CA ASN A 488 -6.79 3.83 -15.17
C ASN A 488 -5.60 4.04 -14.22
N LEU A 489 -4.66 3.11 -14.23
CA LEU A 489 -3.46 3.19 -13.40
C LEU A 489 -2.33 3.91 -14.14
N VAL A 490 -1.94 5.06 -13.64
CA VAL A 490 -0.74 5.79 -14.03
C VAL A 490 0.15 5.89 -12.79
N THR A 491 1.44 5.58 -12.90
CA THR A 491 2.36 5.67 -11.77
C THR A 491 3.32 6.84 -11.92
N ILE A 492 3.98 7.21 -10.81
CA ILE A 492 5.07 8.20 -10.80
C ILE A 492 6.18 7.82 -11.80
N TRP A 493 6.46 6.53 -11.95
CA TRP A 493 7.45 6.02 -12.93
C TRP A 493 7.03 6.28 -14.38
N ASP A 494 5.72 6.27 -14.68
CA ASP A 494 5.22 6.62 -16.00
C ASP A 494 5.38 8.12 -16.26
N LEU A 495 5.16 8.95 -15.24
CA LEU A 495 5.35 10.39 -15.30
C LEU A 495 6.83 10.75 -15.41
N LEU A 496 7.70 10.11 -14.62
CA LEU A 496 9.15 10.31 -14.69
C LEU A 496 9.70 9.91 -16.07
N LYS A 497 9.22 8.80 -16.65
CA LYS A 497 9.58 8.44 -18.03
C LYS A 497 9.14 9.50 -19.04
N LEU A 498 7.95 10.08 -18.88
CA LEU A 498 7.47 11.17 -19.73
C LEU A 498 8.37 12.41 -19.59
N VAL A 499 8.75 12.78 -18.37
CA VAL A 499 9.68 13.90 -18.12
C VAL A 499 11.06 13.62 -18.73
N THR A 500 11.61 12.42 -18.50
CA THR A 500 12.93 12.03 -19.08
C THR A 500 12.89 11.97 -20.61
N ILE A 501 11.76 11.57 -21.20
CA ILE A 501 11.55 11.62 -22.65
C ILE A 501 11.48 13.09 -23.10
N GLN A 502 10.78 13.95 -22.36
CA GLN A 502 10.67 15.36 -22.66
C GLN A 502 12.05 16.08 -22.64
N ASP A 503 12.89 15.76 -21.65
CA ASP A 503 14.27 16.30 -21.58
C ASP A 503 15.13 15.81 -22.76
N LYS A 504 15.09 14.50 -23.07
CA LYS A 504 15.79 13.95 -24.25
C LYS A 504 15.24 14.49 -25.56
N VAL A 505 13.93 14.74 -25.66
CA VAL A 505 13.29 15.39 -26.80
C VAL A 505 13.78 16.83 -26.92
N SER A 506 13.86 17.57 -25.80
CA SER A 506 14.31 18.95 -25.76
C SER A 506 15.79 19.07 -26.23
N ASP A 507 16.65 18.21 -25.72
CA ASP A 507 18.09 18.20 -26.10
C ASP A 507 18.29 17.81 -27.57
N ALA A 508 17.61 16.79 -28.05
CA ALA A 508 17.69 16.35 -29.46
C ALA A 508 17.14 17.40 -30.43
N VAL A 509 16.05 18.09 -30.04
CA VAL A 509 15.45 19.18 -30.77
C VAL A 509 16.39 20.39 -30.83
N ALA A 510 16.96 20.78 -29.70
CA ALA A 510 17.92 21.88 -29.62
C ALA A 510 19.15 21.58 -30.49
N HIS A 511 19.66 20.35 -30.47
CA HIS A 511 20.80 19.95 -31.32
C HIS A 511 20.45 19.98 -32.80
N GLN A 512 19.27 19.52 -33.21
CA GLN A 512 18.83 19.52 -34.62
C GLN A 512 18.50 20.91 -35.15
N LEU A 513 18.02 21.84 -34.32
CA LEU A 513 17.81 23.23 -34.70
C LEU A 513 19.13 24.03 -34.78
N ASN A 514 20.07 23.76 -33.89
CA ASN A 514 21.34 24.43 -33.84
C ASN A 514 22.21 24.13 -35.10
N GLN A 515 22.08 22.95 -35.72
CA GLN A 515 22.81 22.57 -36.93
C GLN A 515 22.51 23.51 -38.12
N PRO A 516 21.26 23.66 -38.60
CA PRO A 516 20.98 24.59 -39.71
C PRO A 516 21.22 26.04 -39.33
N LEU A 517 20.98 26.44 -38.07
CA LEU A 517 21.23 27.80 -37.60
C LEU A 517 22.73 28.15 -37.62
N ASN A 518 23.59 27.21 -37.23
CA ASN A 518 25.06 27.41 -37.34
C ASN A 518 25.52 27.50 -38.78
N ALA A 519 24.96 26.69 -39.70
CA ALA A 519 25.28 26.78 -41.11
C ALA A 519 24.84 28.11 -41.74
N ILE A 520 23.64 28.61 -41.40
CA ILE A 520 23.13 29.91 -41.79
C ILE A 520 24.08 31.03 -41.27
N LYS A 521 24.45 30.91 -39.98
CA LYS A 521 25.39 31.88 -39.37
C LYS A 521 26.74 31.89 -40.06
N MET A 522 27.35 30.71 -40.31
CA MET A 522 28.60 30.61 -41.00
C MET A 522 28.57 31.23 -42.42
N GLY A 523 27.49 30.97 -43.16
CA GLY A 523 27.32 31.60 -44.49
C GLY A 523 27.16 33.11 -44.41
N SER A 524 26.44 33.61 -43.42
CA SER A 524 26.28 35.06 -43.17
C SER A 524 27.58 35.70 -42.71
N ASP A 525 28.32 35.08 -41.78
CA ASP A 525 29.61 35.56 -41.27
C ASP A 525 30.67 35.60 -42.42
N PHE A 526 30.63 34.62 -43.34
CA PHE A 526 31.46 34.61 -44.54
C PHE A 526 31.18 35.80 -45.45
N ILE A 527 29.91 36.08 -45.75
CA ILE A 527 29.54 37.25 -46.56
C ILE A 527 29.98 38.55 -45.88
N GLN A 528 29.75 38.68 -44.58
CA GLN A 528 30.13 39.85 -43.80
C GLN A 528 31.67 40.06 -43.81
N MET A 529 32.45 38.99 -43.58
CA MET A 529 33.91 39.04 -43.59
C MET A 529 34.50 39.50 -44.98
N MET A 530 33.91 39.01 -46.05
CA MET A 530 34.31 39.41 -47.40
C MET A 530 34.01 40.89 -47.71
N ILE A 531 32.82 41.36 -47.22
CA ILE A 531 32.46 42.79 -47.31
C ILE A 531 33.45 43.69 -46.53
N GLU A 532 33.76 43.28 -45.27
CA GLU A 532 34.72 44.03 -44.43
C GLU A 532 36.15 44.08 -45.01
N ARG A 533 36.60 43.01 -45.67
CA ARG A 533 37.89 42.92 -46.32
C ARG A 533 37.92 43.66 -47.67
N ARG A 534 36.82 44.19 -48.17
CA ARG A 534 36.63 44.79 -49.49
C ARG A 534 37.14 43.88 -50.66
N GLU A 535 37.01 42.56 -50.45
CA GLU A 535 37.34 41.57 -51.47
C GLU A 535 36.15 41.39 -52.42
N ASN A 536 36.48 41.32 -53.75
CA ASN A 536 35.43 41.13 -54.76
C ASN A 536 34.98 39.69 -54.74
N ILE A 537 33.73 39.46 -54.29
CA ILE A 537 33.11 38.07 -54.23
C ILE A 537 32.67 37.76 -55.66
N PRO A 538 33.10 36.64 -56.27
CA PRO A 538 32.52 36.20 -57.53
C PRO A 538 31.03 35.98 -57.40
N GLU A 539 30.23 36.46 -58.34
CA GLU A 539 28.81 36.40 -58.35
C GLU A 539 28.30 34.97 -58.19
N GLN A 540 28.99 33.99 -58.69
CA GLN A 540 28.71 32.56 -58.56
C GLN A 540 28.91 32.09 -57.12
N THR A 541 29.92 32.47 -56.39
CA THR A 541 30.19 32.15 -55.00
C THR A 541 29.10 32.75 -54.06
N LEU A 542 28.68 34.01 -54.34
CA LEU A 542 27.61 34.67 -53.61
C LEU A 542 26.29 33.96 -53.81
N SER A 543 26.00 33.53 -55.05
CA SER A 543 24.79 32.76 -55.38
C SER A 543 24.78 31.41 -54.69
N GLU A 544 25.91 30.68 -54.65
CA GLU A 544 26.04 29.38 -53.96
C GLU A 544 25.85 29.51 -52.45
N VAL A 545 26.47 30.51 -51.81
CA VAL A 545 26.30 30.74 -50.36
C VAL A 545 24.87 31.14 -50.03
N ALA A 546 24.25 32.00 -50.84
CA ALA A 546 22.85 32.39 -50.64
C ALA A 546 21.90 31.20 -50.82
N ALA A 547 22.15 30.32 -51.80
CA ALA A 547 21.37 29.10 -52.00
C ALA A 547 21.51 28.14 -50.81
N GLN A 548 22.73 27.96 -50.29
CA GLN A 548 22.98 27.13 -49.09
C GLN A 548 22.27 27.70 -47.87
N ILE A 549 22.30 29.02 -47.63
CA ILE A 549 21.55 29.64 -46.52
C ILE A 549 20.06 29.38 -46.68
N SER A 550 19.49 29.58 -47.88
CA SER A 550 18.07 29.32 -48.14
C SER A 550 17.68 27.89 -47.87
N GLU A 551 18.46 26.92 -48.30
CA GLU A 551 18.24 25.50 -48.04
C GLU A 551 18.24 25.19 -46.53
N GLN A 552 19.15 25.77 -45.76
CA GLN A 552 19.20 25.56 -44.31
C GLN A 552 18.02 26.25 -43.58
N VAL A 553 17.51 27.38 -44.08
CA VAL A 553 16.28 28.02 -43.59
C VAL A 553 15.05 27.12 -43.80
N ASP A 554 14.93 26.54 -44.99
CA ASP A 554 13.84 25.58 -45.29
C ASP A 554 13.92 24.35 -44.40
N ARG A 555 15.14 23.85 -44.17
CA ARG A 555 15.39 22.72 -43.24
C ARG A 555 14.99 23.05 -41.81
N ALA A 556 15.34 24.23 -41.29
CA ALA A 556 14.93 24.67 -39.93
C ALA A 556 13.39 24.81 -39.84
N SER A 557 12.76 25.42 -40.86
CA SER A 557 11.32 25.61 -40.93
C SER A 557 10.58 24.27 -40.90
N LEU A 558 11.08 23.26 -41.61
CA LEU A 558 10.52 21.91 -41.63
C LEU A 558 10.61 21.21 -40.23
N ILE A 559 11.71 21.41 -39.51
CA ILE A 559 11.90 20.90 -38.15
C ILE A 559 10.87 21.54 -37.21
N ILE A 560 10.71 22.87 -37.27
CA ILE A 560 9.74 23.62 -36.44
C ILE A 560 8.30 23.18 -36.75
N HIS A 561 7.96 23.03 -38.04
CA HIS A 561 6.60 22.57 -38.44
C HIS A 561 6.28 21.19 -37.85
N ARG A 562 7.21 20.25 -37.96
CA ARG A 562 7.03 18.88 -37.41
C ARG A 562 6.93 18.85 -35.88
N LEU A 563 7.68 19.70 -35.18
CA LEU A 563 7.56 19.87 -33.72
C LEU A 563 6.22 20.44 -33.30
N ARG A 564 5.68 21.38 -34.08
CA ARG A 564 4.36 21.95 -33.82
C ARG A 564 3.26 20.91 -34.03
N GLU A 565 3.38 20.05 -35.02
CA GLU A 565 2.46 18.92 -35.24
C GLU A 565 2.54 17.87 -34.11
N PHE A 566 3.72 17.61 -33.55
CA PHE A 566 3.90 16.69 -32.42
C PHE A 566 3.26 17.23 -31.12
N GLY A 567 3.27 18.55 -30.91
CA GLY A 567 2.73 19.21 -29.70
C GLY A 567 1.23 19.54 -29.77
N GLN A 568 0.60 19.53 -30.94
CA GLN A 568 -0.84 19.80 -31.07
C GLN A 568 -1.66 18.54 -30.72
N ARG A 569 -2.29 18.53 -29.53
CA ARG A 569 -3.48 17.74 -29.26
C ARG A 569 -4.61 18.30 -30.13
N SER A 570 -4.82 17.72 -31.30
CA SER A 570 -6.03 18.00 -32.09
C SER A 570 -7.20 17.36 -31.37
N ASP A 571 -8.25 18.12 -31.09
CA ASP A 571 -9.55 17.60 -30.71
C ASP A 571 -9.94 16.49 -31.66
N ALA A 572 -10.26 15.32 -31.10
CA ALA A 572 -10.65 14.14 -31.87
C ALA A 572 -11.94 14.46 -32.63
N ALA A 573 -11.79 14.95 -33.82
CA ALA A 573 -12.92 15.26 -34.67
C ALA A 573 -13.68 13.98 -35.02
N THR A 574 -14.96 14.04 -34.91
CA THR A 574 -15.98 13.05 -35.21
C THR A 574 -16.10 12.69 -36.71
N ALA A 575 -15.08 12.95 -37.53
CA ALA A 575 -15.12 12.69 -38.97
C ALA A 575 -14.83 11.23 -39.30
N THR A 576 -15.63 10.64 -40.18
CA THR A 576 -15.39 9.33 -40.76
C THR A 576 -14.54 9.47 -42.04
N THR A 577 -13.53 8.61 -42.22
CA THR A 577 -12.60 8.67 -43.36
C THR A 577 -12.50 7.29 -44.03
N ASN A 578 -12.51 7.28 -45.35
CA ASN A 578 -12.19 6.08 -46.13
C ASN A 578 -10.67 5.90 -46.18
N VAL A 579 -10.20 4.76 -45.65
CA VAL A 579 -8.75 4.48 -45.53
C VAL A 579 -8.12 4.32 -46.91
N ASN A 580 -8.82 3.72 -47.88
CA ASN A 580 -8.31 3.53 -49.23
C ASN A 580 -8.07 4.87 -49.94
N GLU A 581 -8.93 5.88 -49.74
CA GLU A 581 -8.71 7.22 -50.26
C GLU A 581 -7.45 7.86 -49.72
N ALA A 582 -7.25 7.73 -48.39
CA ALA A 582 -6.06 8.27 -47.76
C ALA A 582 -4.77 7.58 -48.27
N VAL A 583 -4.80 6.28 -48.53
CA VAL A 583 -3.69 5.55 -49.16
C VAL A 583 -3.41 6.04 -50.57
N ARG A 584 -4.44 6.20 -51.40
CA ARG A 584 -4.30 6.69 -52.78
C ARG A 584 -3.76 8.12 -52.83
N ASP A 585 -4.27 9.01 -51.98
CA ASP A 585 -3.83 10.41 -51.89
C ASP A 585 -2.31 10.50 -51.56
N VAL A 586 -1.85 9.75 -50.58
CA VAL A 586 -0.44 9.78 -50.20
C VAL A 586 0.46 9.09 -51.22
N LEU A 587 0.01 7.97 -51.77
CA LEU A 587 0.78 7.28 -52.83
C LEU A 587 0.95 8.16 -54.05
N GLY A 588 -0.09 8.89 -54.50
CA GLY A 588 0.02 9.84 -55.60
C GLY A 588 1.04 10.95 -55.37
N LEU A 589 1.25 11.38 -54.12
CA LEU A 589 2.31 12.36 -53.77
C LEU A 589 3.71 11.76 -53.85
N MET A 590 3.87 10.44 -53.72
CA MET A 590 5.16 9.74 -53.71
C MET A 590 5.46 8.96 -54.97
N GLU A 591 4.55 8.93 -55.94
CA GLU A 591 4.65 8.14 -57.17
C GLU A 591 5.93 8.42 -57.94
N HIS A 592 6.27 9.67 -58.12
CA HIS A 592 7.51 10.10 -58.78
C HIS A 592 8.77 9.60 -58.08
N GLN A 593 8.79 9.57 -56.74
CA GLN A 593 9.93 9.11 -55.96
C GLN A 593 10.12 7.58 -56.06
N PHE A 594 9.04 6.81 -56.06
CA PHE A 594 9.10 5.37 -56.27
C PHE A 594 9.51 5.02 -57.72
N ALA A 595 9.07 5.81 -58.70
CA ALA A 595 9.47 5.63 -60.09
C ALA A 595 10.96 5.86 -60.32
N LEU A 596 11.56 6.87 -59.64
CA LEU A 596 13.00 7.16 -59.72
C LEU A 596 13.86 6.00 -59.16
N GLN A 597 13.31 5.19 -58.26
CA GLN A 597 13.98 4.00 -57.69
C GLN A 597 13.66 2.71 -58.44
N ASN A 598 12.95 2.75 -59.54
CA ASN A 598 12.43 1.56 -60.23
C ASN A 598 11.65 0.61 -59.31
N THR A 599 10.87 1.17 -58.38
CA THR A 599 10.07 0.39 -57.40
C THR A 599 8.74 -0.02 -58.01
N ALA A 600 8.46 -1.32 -58.07
CA ALA A 600 7.17 -1.82 -58.47
C ALA A 600 6.14 -1.66 -57.30
N VAL A 601 5.09 -0.87 -57.55
CA VAL A 601 4.02 -0.65 -56.56
C VAL A 601 2.85 -1.57 -56.90
N VAL A 602 2.49 -2.45 -55.97
CA VAL A 602 1.37 -3.39 -56.06
C VAL A 602 0.28 -2.99 -55.10
N LEU A 603 -0.87 -2.54 -55.62
CA LEU A 603 -2.05 -2.15 -54.85
C LEU A 603 -3.11 -3.23 -54.89
N ASN A 604 -3.52 -3.70 -53.72
CA ASN A 604 -4.62 -4.63 -53.54
C ASN A 604 -5.57 -4.10 -52.47
N LEU A 605 -6.41 -3.14 -52.81
CA LEU A 605 -7.33 -2.47 -51.90
C LEU A 605 -8.73 -3.05 -52.04
N ALA A 606 -9.27 -3.58 -50.92
CA ALA A 606 -10.64 -4.13 -50.90
C ALA A 606 -11.68 -3.02 -51.12
N GLU A 607 -12.66 -3.30 -52.00
CA GLU A 607 -13.81 -2.41 -52.23
C GLU A 607 -15.10 -3.24 -52.25
N PRO A 608 -16.15 -2.77 -51.51
CA PRO A 608 -16.21 -1.58 -50.68
C PRO A 608 -15.59 -1.78 -49.29
N LEU A 609 -14.87 -0.75 -48.75
CA LEU A 609 -14.32 -0.73 -47.41
C LEU A 609 -15.07 0.28 -46.56
N PRO A 610 -15.64 -0.09 -45.39
CA PRO A 610 -16.35 0.85 -44.53
C PRO A 610 -15.41 1.98 -44.04
N PRO A 611 -15.94 3.19 -43.78
CA PRO A 611 -15.12 4.28 -43.25
C PRO A 611 -14.74 4.02 -41.78
N VAL A 612 -13.57 4.54 -41.36
CA VAL A 612 -13.07 4.51 -39.98
C VAL A 612 -13.24 5.89 -39.34
N ARG A 613 -13.37 5.93 -38.03
CA ARG A 613 -13.43 7.17 -37.25
C ARG A 613 -12.02 7.75 -37.05
N ALA A 614 -11.57 8.56 -38.00
CA ALA A 614 -10.25 9.15 -37.98
C ALA A 614 -10.24 10.48 -38.77
N ASN A 615 -9.39 11.40 -38.38
CA ASN A 615 -9.12 12.62 -39.14
C ASN A 615 -8.30 12.25 -40.38
N ARG A 616 -8.78 12.65 -41.59
CA ARG A 616 -8.15 12.34 -42.88
C ARG A 616 -6.67 12.77 -42.95
N ASN A 617 -6.36 13.96 -42.45
CA ASN A 617 -4.97 14.46 -42.54
C ASN A 617 -4.04 13.70 -41.62
N ARG A 618 -4.45 13.37 -40.40
CA ARG A 618 -3.64 12.56 -39.48
C ARG A 618 -3.48 11.12 -39.99
N LEU A 619 -4.50 10.55 -40.63
CA LEU A 619 -4.38 9.25 -41.27
C LEU A 619 -3.41 9.27 -42.45
N LYS A 620 -3.46 10.32 -43.28
CA LYS A 620 -2.48 10.55 -44.35
C LYS A 620 -1.06 10.67 -43.76
N GLN A 621 -0.87 11.31 -42.65
CA GLN A 621 0.43 11.42 -41.95
C GLN A 621 0.97 10.05 -41.53
N VAL A 622 0.11 9.15 -40.97
CA VAL A 622 0.52 7.78 -40.66
C VAL A 622 1.01 7.06 -41.94
N ILE A 623 0.22 7.10 -42.99
CA ILE A 623 0.55 6.44 -44.24
C ILE A 623 1.81 7.02 -44.86
N PHE A 624 1.96 8.35 -44.89
CA PHE A 624 3.16 9.05 -45.38
C PHE A 624 4.43 8.62 -44.64
N ASN A 625 4.38 8.56 -43.31
CA ASN A 625 5.51 8.10 -42.50
C ASN A 625 5.92 6.65 -42.84
N LEU A 626 4.96 5.77 -43.06
CA LEU A 626 5.22 4.38 -43.40
C LEU A 626 5.78 4.24 -44.83
N LEU A 627 5.24 4.97 -45.79
CA LEU A 627 5.72 4.94 -47.18
C LEU A 627 7.13 5.57 -47.30
N THR A 628 7.41 6.63 -46.56
CA THR A 628 8.73 7.23 -46.51
C THR A 628 9.76 6.26 -45.91
N ASN A 629 9.43 5.57 -44.82
CA ASN A 629 10.30 4.56 -44.23
C ASN A 629 10.58 3.40 -45.22
N ALA A 630 9.53 2.94 -45.95
CA ALA A 630 9.68 1.91 -46.96
C ALA A 630 10.61 2.37 -48.11
N TRP A 631 10.41 3.60 -48.59
CA TRP A 631 11.24 4.20 -49.67
C TRP A 631 12.70 4.29 -49.20
N GLU A 632 12.97 4.83 -48.01
CA GLU A 632 14.30 4.96 -47.43
C GLU A 632 14.98 3.59 -47.21
N ALA A 633 14.26 2.57 -46.72
CA ALA A 633 14.78 1.22 -46.54
C ALA A 633 15.17 0.53 -47.86
N MET A 634 14.45 0.84 -48.94
CA MET A 634 14.78 0.34 -50.29
C MET A 634 15.99 1.11 -50.88
N GLU A 635 16.20 2.39 -50.55
CA GLU A 635 17.37 3.16 -50.90
C GLU A 635 18.65 2.60 -50.23
N GLU A 636 18.59 2.30 -48.92
CA GLU A 636 19.71 1.71 -48.15
C GLU A 636 20.22 0.37 -48.72
N LYS A 637 19.38 -0.32 -49.47
CA LYS A 637 19.72 -1.60 -50.11
C LYS A 637 20.70 -1.45 -51.27
N LYS A 638 20.81 -0.24 -51.87
CA LYS A 638 21.75 0.06 -52.96
C LYS A 638 23.20 -0.10 -52.45
N GLY A 639 24.01 -0.87 -53.16
CA GLY A 639 25.40 -1.14 -52.81
C GLY A 639 25.62 -2.33 -51.87
N THR A 640 24.56 -3.08 -51.51
CA THR A 640 24.64 -4.29 -50.71
C THR A 640 24.44 -5.56 -51.56
N PRO A 641 24.78 -6.75 -51.09
CA PRO A 641 24.49 -8.00 -51.80
C PRO A 641 23.00 -8.23 -52.09
N ALA A 642 22.10 -7.56 -51.40
CA ALA A 642 20.68 -7.60 -51.62
C ALA A 642 20.18 -6.66 -52.74
N ALA A 643 21.04 -5.84 -53.31
CA ALA A 643 20.69 -4.88 -54.39
C ALA A 643 20.19 -5.52 -55.67
N SER A 644 20.49 -6.82 -55.92
CA SER A 644 20.01 -7.58 -57.05
C SER A 644 18.52 -7.96 -56.99
N GLN A 645 17.88 -7.84 -55.86
CA GLN A 645 16.43 -8.13 -55.73
C GLN A 645 15.63 -6.87 -56.14
N PRO A 646 14.50 -7.03 -56.88
CA PRO A 646 13.69 -5.89 -57.27
C PRO A 646 13.06 -5.18 -56.07
N ASN A 647 12.96 -3.86 -56.16
CA ASN A 647 12.23 -3.08 -55.16
C ASN A 647 10.74 -3.21 -55.39
N ILE A 648 10.03 -3.75 -54.40
CA ILE A 648 8.58 -3.98 -54.45
C ILE A 648 7.95 -3.37 -53.21
N LEU A 649 6.99 -2.48 -53.43
CA LEU A 649 6.07 -1.98 -52.38
C LEU A 649 4.70 -2.59 -52.59
N LYS A 650 4.21 -3.34 -51.59
CA LYS A 650 2.85 -3.94 -51.64
C LYS A 650 1.99 -3.24 -50.60
N ILE A 651 0.81 -2.78 -51.03
CA ILE A 651 -0.18 -2.20 -50.11
C ILE A 651 -1.45 -3.01 -50.26
N HIS A 652 -1.91 -3.57 -49.14
CA HIS A 652 -3.10 -4.40 -49.09
C HIS A 652 -4.04 -3.89 -48.02
N SER A 653 -5.33 -3.68 -48.37
CA SER A 653 -6.37 -3.39 -47.38
C SER A 653 -7.45 -4.47 -47.42
N PHE A 654 -7.96 -4.83 -46.23
CA PHE A 654 -9.05 -5.83 -46.14
C PHE A 654 -9.84 -5.60 -44.86
N ARG A 655 -11.04 -6.18 -44.83
CA ARG A 655 -11.89 -6.23 -43.63
C ARG A 655 -11.85 -7.64 -43.06
N ASP A 656 -11.58 -7.75 -41.78
CA ASP A 656 -11.71 -9.01 -41.05
C ASP A 656 -12.46 -8.77 -39.74
N ASN A 657 -13.52 -9.56 -39.52
CA ASN A 657 -14.45 -9.44 -38.42
C ASN A 657 -15.00 -8.00 -38.29
N ASN A 658 -14.72 -7.32 -37.18
CA ASN A 658 -15.19 -5.96 -36.94
C ASN A 658 -14.04 -4.91 -37.01
N ARG A 659 -12.99 -5.18 -37.81
CA ARG A 659 -11.81 -4.31 -37.99
C ARG A 659 -11.43 -4.16 -39.47
N ILE A 660 -10.82 -3.02 -39.77
CA ILE A 660 -10.19 -2.74 -41.06
C ILE A 660 -8.68 -2.87 -40.90
N TRP A 661 -8.07 -3.58 -41.83
CA TRP A 661 -6.65 -3.84 -41.87
C TRP A 661 -6.01 -3.18 -43.08
N VAL A 662 -4.84 -2.56 -42.89
CA VAL A 662 -4.01 -2.04 -43.96
C VAL A 662 -2.58 -2.52 -43.73
N SER A 663 -2.07 -3.29 -44.67
CA SER A 663 -0.69 -3.81 -44.65
C SER A 663 0.15 -3.10 -45.69
N ILE A 664 1.30 -2.57 -45.30
CA ILE A 664 2.29 -1.95 -46.17
C ILE A 664 3.58 -2.77 -46.03
N SER A 665 4.00 -3.38 -47.12
CA SER A 665 5.17 -4.28 -47.15
C SER A 665 6.17 -3.79 -48.19
N ASP A 666 7.43 -3.66 -47.77
CA ASP A 666 8.58 -3.31 -48.62
C ASP A 666 9.58 -4.47 -48.72
N THR A 667 10.47 -4.40 -49.72
CA THR A 667 11.62 -5.31 -49.89
C THR A 667 12.92 -4.63 -49.56
N GLY A 668 12.94 -3.69 -48.64
CA GLY A 668 14.12 -2.90 -48.24
C GLY A 668 15.14 -3.62 -47.34
N SER A 669 15.95 -2.86 -46.64
CA SER A 669 17.01 -3.34 -45.73
C SER A 669 16.52 -4.15 -44.53
N GLY A 670 15.23 -4.01 -44.15
CA GLY A 670 14.67 -4.67 -42.98
C GLY A 670 15.39 -4.38 -41.68
N MET A 671 14.97 -5.04 -40.58
CA MET A 671 15.45 -4.79 -39.23
C MET A 671 15.89 -6.07 -38.53
N SER A 672 16.89 -5.94 -37.65
CA SER A 672 17.32 -7.00 -36.73
C SER A 672 16.34 -7.14 -35.55
N GLY A 673 16.46 -8.20 -34.73
CA GLY A 673 15.62 -8.41 -33.55
C GLY A 673 15.72 -7.27 -32.53
N GLN A 674 16.93 -6.74 -32.29
CA GLN A 674 17.16 -5.63 -31.36
C GLN A 674 16.58 -4.30 -31.87
N GLU A 675 16.65 -4.05 -33.17
CA GLU A 675 16.07 -2.86 -33.80
C GLU A 675 14.54 -2.88 -33.72
N LYS A 676 13.90 -4.03 -33.91
CA LYS A 676 12.44 -4.19 -33.82
C LYS A 676 11.87 -3.86 -32.45
N GLU A 677 12.59 -4.15 -31.39
CA GLU A 677 12.14 -3.84 -30.02
C GLU A 677 12.11 -2.34 -29.74
N ARG A 678 12.96 -1.57 -30.44
CA ARG A 678 13.17 -0.15 -30.20
C ARG A 678 12.60 0.77 -31.28
N VAL A 679 12.16 0.24 -32.41
CA VAL A 679 11.76 1.03 -33.58
C VAL A 679 10.61 2.02 -33.34
N PHE A 680 9.80 1.80 -32.30
CA PHE A 680 8.74 2.71 -31.88
C PHE A 680 9.18 3.71 -30.78
N GLU A 681 10.43 3.64 -30.33
CA GLU A 681 10.97 4.63 -29.41
C GLU A 681 11.20 5.96 -30.17
N PRO A 682 10.75 7.09 -29.64
CA PRO A 682 11.05 8.40 -30.25
C PRO A 682 12.57 8.62 -30.40
N PHE A 683 12.97 9.14 -31.56
CA PHE A 683 14.37 9.40 -31.93
C PHE A 683 15.27 8.16 -32.16
N PHE A 684 14.70 6.96 -32.09
CA PHE A 684 15.44 5.77 -32.49
C PHE A 684 15.60 5.73 -34.00
N THR A 685 16.84 5.66 -34.49
CA THR A 685 17.19 5.53 -35.92
C THR A 685 18.44 4.67 -36.06
N THR A 686 18.49 3.87 -37.12
CA THR A 686 19.66 3.09 -37.52
C THR A 686 20.54 3.82 -38.55
N LYS A 687 20.14 5.03 -38.98
CA LYS A 687 20.82 5.82 -39.98
C LYS A 687 21.93 6.68 -39.39
N GLU A 688 22.89 7.06 -40.22
CA GLU A 688 24.01 7.95 -39.82
C GLU A 688 23.50 9.30 -39.27
N LYS A 689 24.34 9.93 -38.41
CA LYS A 689 23.94 11.19 -37.74
C LYS A 689 23.59 12.27 -38.78
N GLY A 690 22.28 12.53 -38.90
CA GLY A 690 21.72 13.59 -39.72
C GLY A 690 20.71 13.15 -40.80
N GLU A 691 20.70 11.88 -41.21
CA GLU A 691 19.81 11.38 -42.27
C GLU A 691 18.50 10.74 -41.78
N GLY A 692 18.47 10.18 -40.58
CA GLY A 692 17.27 9.59 -39.99
C GLY A 692 16.82 10.29 -38.72
N ARG A 693 15.55 10.72 -38.62
CA ARG A 693 15.06 11.52 -37.50
C ARG A 693 14.40 10.70 -36.37
N GLY A 694 14.14 9.40 -36.62
CA GLY A 694 13.57 8.47 -35.62
C GLY A 694 12.21 8.85 -35.03
N LEU A 695 11.44 9.76 -35.66
CA LEU A 695 10.12 10.21 -35.16
C LEU A 695 8.94 9.59 -35.91
N GLY A 696 9.12 9.15 -37.14
CA GLY A 696 8.01 8.74 -38.03
C GLY A 696 7.13 7.62 -37.46
N LEU A 697 7.75 6.52 -37.00
CA LEU A 697 7.01 5.38 -36.42
C LEU A 697 6.43 5.70 -35.03
N ALA A 698 7.11 6.51 -34.23
CA ALA A 698 6.60 6.96 -32.92
C ALA A 698 5.32 7.83 -33.09
N ILE A 699 5.32 8.75 -34.09
CA ILE A 699 4.16 9.59 -34.44
C ILE A 699 3.02 8.69 -34.96
N ALA A 700 3.32 7.77 -35.87
CA ALA A 700 2.33 6.83 -36.41
C ALA A 700 1.67 6.01 -35.29
N LEU A 701 2.45 5.49 -34.33
CA LEU A 701 1.94 4.75 -33.17
C LEU A 701 1.04 5.63 -32.28
N GLY A 702 1.42 6.89 -32.04
CA GLY A 702 0.60 7.85 -31.29
C GLY A 702 -0.75 8.10 -31.93
N ILE A 703 -0.75 8.40 -33.24
CA ILE A 703 -1.96 8.66 -34.02
C ILE A 703 -2.89 7.43 -34.03
N MET A 704 -2.35 6.23 -34.25
CA MET A 704 -3.13 5.01 -34.26
C MET A 704 -3.79 4.73 -32.90
N ARG A 705 -3.07 4.97 -31.81
CA ARG A 705 -3.62 4.84 -30.45
C ARG A 705 -4.79 5.81 -30.17
N ASP A 706 -4.69 7.05 -30.66
CA ASP A 706 -5.76 8.04 -30.51
C ASP A 706 -7.07 7.56 -31.16
N TYR A 707 -6.99 6.75 -32.22
CA TYR A 707 -8.15 6.19 -32.93
C TYR A 707 -8.53 4.77 -32.49
N GLY A 708 -7.96 4.26 -31.41
CA GLY A 708 -8.21 2.89 -30.92
C GLY A 708 -7.67 1.80 -31.85
N GLY A 709 -6.77 2.17 -32.76
CA GLY A 709 -6.09 1.26 -33.69
C GLY A 709 -4.78 0.73 -33.10
N ARG A 710 -4.17 -0.23 -33.81
CA ARG A 710 -2.88 -0.84 -33.47
C ARG A 710 -1.94 -0.81 -34.66
N ILE A 711 -0.64 -0.87 -34.40
CA ILE A 711 0.41 -1.09 -35.39
C ILE A 711 1.13 -2.39 -35.03
N GLN A 712 1.24 -3.28 -35.99
CA GLN A 712 2.05 -4.50 -35.92
C GLN A 712 3.18 -4.39 -36.93
N LEU A 713 4.38 -4.87 -36.57
CA LEU A 713 5.56 -4.78 -37.41
C LEU A 713 6.27 -6.13 -37.48
N GLU A 714 6.40 -6.65 -38.70
CA GLU A 714 7.19 -7.83 -39.01
C GLU A 714 8.33 -7.44 -39.93
N SER A 715 9.57 -7.75 -39.54
CA SER A 715 10.75 -7.39 -40.32
C SER A 715 11.87 -8.41 -40.15
N GLN A 716 12.63 -8.62 -41.18
CA GLN A 716 13.84 -9.43 -41.17
C GLN A 716 14.91 -8.71 -41.97
N LYS A 717 16.13 -8.64 -41.42
CA LYS A 717 17.26 -7.96 -42.06
C LYS A 717 17.48 -8.51 -43.46
N TRP A 718 17.55 -7.61 -44.47
CA TRP A 718 17.74 -7.84 -45.89
C TRP A 718 16.57 -8.56 -46.60
N LYS A 719 15.42 -8.72 -45.91
CA LYS A 719 14.21 -9.28 -46.56
C LYS A 719 13.05 -8.28 -46.65
N GLY A 720 13.17 -7.15 -45.96
CA GLY A 720 12.17 -6.11 -45.96
C GLY A 720 11.35 -6.04 -44.67
N THR A 721 10.35 -5.16 -44.69
CA THR A 721 9.49 -4.88 -43.53
C THR A 721 8.02 -4.89 -43.96
N THR A 722 7.17 -5.45 -43.11
CA THR A 722 5.71 -5.38 -43.24
C THR A 722 5.14 -4.69 -42.03
N VAL A 723 4.47 -3.57 -42.24
CA VAL A 723 3.76 -2.84 -41.18
C VAL A 723 2.26 -2.99 -41.43
N THR A 724 1.56 -3.46 -40.40
CA THR A 724 0.11 -3.68 -40.46
C THR A 724 -0.60 -2.76 -39.48
N LEU A 725 -1.53 -1.96 -39.98
CA LEU A 725 -2.42 -1.08 -39.23
C LEU A 725 -3.77 -1.74 -39.07
N ASP A 726 -4.37 -1.71 -37.88
CA ASP A 726 -5.75 -2.13 -37.67
C ASP A 726 -6.60 -1.00 -37.11
N PHE A 727 -7.82 -0.86 -37.59
CA PHE A 727 -8.78 0.14 -37.15
C PHE A 727 -10.08 -0.51 -36.70
N PRO A 728 -10.67 -0.11 -35.55
CA PRO A 728 -12.00 -0.57 -35.18
C PRO A 728 -13.05 0.02 -36.13
N LEU A 729 -14.02 -0.79 -36.54
CA LEU A 729 -15.20 -0.27 -37.21
C LEU A 729 -16.06 0.53 -36.26
N THR A 730 -16.61 1.64 -36.74
CA THR A 730 -17.65 2.37 -36.00
C THR A 730 -18.91 1.51 -36.03
N SER A 731 -19.33 1.03 -34.84
CA SER A 731 -20.69 0.50 -34.64
C SER A 731 -21.71 1.60 -34.77
#